data_ee556b19d93892fe0e5e38c9de295287
#
_entry.id   ee556b19d93892fe0e5e38c9de295287
#
_cell.length_a   1.000
_cell.length_b   1.000
_cell.length_c   1.000
_cell.angle_alpha   90.00
_cell.angle_beta   90.00
_cell.angle_gamma   90.00
#
_symmetry.space_group_name_H-M   'P 1'
#
loop_
_entity.id
_entity.type
_entity.pdbx_description
1 polymer ?
#
loop_
_entity_poly.entity_id
_entity_poly.type
_entity_poly.pdbx_seq_one_letter_code
_entity_poly.pdbx_strand_id
1 'polypeptide(L)'
;MKHMPRKMYSCDFETTTKVEDCRVWAYGYMNIEDHSEYKIGNSLDEFMAWVLKVQADLYFHNLKFDGSFIINWLERNGFKWSADGLPNTYNTIISRMGQWYMIDICLGYKGKRKIHTVIYDSLKKLPFPVKKIAQDFKLTVKKGDIDYHKERPVGYKITPEEYAYIKNDIQIIAEALLIQFKQGLDRMTAGSDSLKGFKDIITTKKFKKVFPTLSLGLDKEVRKAYRGGFTWLNDRFKGKEIGEGMVFDINSAYPAQMYSRLLPYGEPIVFEGKYVWDEDYPLHIQHIRCEFELKEGYIPTIQIKQSLFYKGNEYLKSSGGEIADLWLSNVDLELMKEHYDLYNVEYISGLKFKATTGLFKDFIDKWSYIKTTSYGAIKQLAKLMLNSLYGKFASNPDVTGKVPYLKENGALGFRLGEEEYKDPVYTPMGVFITAWGRYTTITAAQACYDRIIYCDTDSIHLTGTKIPDVIKDIVHPKKLGYWEHESTFKRAKYLRQKTYIQDIYMKRVRGYLVQGSPDDYTDIKFSVKCAGMTDKIKEEVTFENFKVGFSRKMKPKAVQVPGGVVLVDSVFTIKGGGSGGGSGGGSGLNDFFEAQKIEWHEGGGSGGGSGGGSGLNDFFEAQKIEWHEGHHHHHHHHHH
;
A
#
# COMPACT_ATOMS: atom_id res chain seq x y z
N MET A 1 32.66 23.42 5.99
CA MET A 1 31.63 24.42 5.72
C MET A 1 30.27 23.77 5.80
N LYS A 2 29.43 24.23 6.73
CA LYS A 2 28.10 23.69 6.86
C LYS A 2 27.24 24.23 5.71
N HIS A 3 26.62 23.33 4.95
CA HIS A 3 25.63 23.73 3.97
C HIS A 3 24.37 24.21 4.69
N MET A 4 23.82 25.32 4.24
CA MET A 4 22.50 25.75 4.69
C MET A 4 21.48 24.66 4.33
N PRO A 5 20.60 24.27 5.24
CA PRO A 5 19.54 23.34 4.91
C PRO A 5 18.71 23.90 3.75
N ARG A 6 18.35 23.02 2.82
CA ARG A 6 17.46 23.41 1.72
C ARG A 6 16.09 23.77 2.28
N LYS A 7 15.47 24.80 1.74
CA LYS A 7 14.07 25.10 2.06
C LYS A 7 13.20 23.97 1.55
N MET A 8 12.10 23.76 2.21
CA MET A 8 11.12 22.73 1.87
C MET A 8 9.74 23.34 1.75
N TYR A 9 9.02 22.98 0.70
CA TYR A 9 7.69 23.53 0.41
C TYR A 9 6.68 22.41 0.17
N SER A 10 5.47 22.62 0.68
CA SER A 10 4.29 21.85 0.30
C SER A 10 3.64 22.54 -0.88
N CYS A 11 3.32 21.81 -1.94
CA CYS A 11 2.79 22.35 -3.18
C CYS A 11 1.53 21.60 -3.61
N ASP A 12 0.69 22.26 -4.39
CA ASP A 12 -0.50 21.64 -4.97
C ASP A 12 -0.90 22.37 -6.25
N PHE A 13 -1.51 21.64 -7.17
CA PHE A 13 -2.12 22.17 -8.39
C PHE A 13 -3.62 21.92 -8.36
N GLU A 14 -4.35 22.86 -8.93
CA GLU A 14 -5.72 22.66 -9.36
C GLU A 14 -5.75 22.65 -10.89
N THR A 15 -6.42 21.67 -11.47
CA THR A 15 -6.34 21.40 -12.90
C THR A 15 -7.71 21.32 -13.53
N THR A 16 -7.77 21.61 -14.84
CA THR A 16 -8.97 21.45 -15.63
C THR A 16 -9.32 19.97 -15.82
N THR A 17 -10.57 19.70 -16.16
CA THR A 17 -11.08 18.32 -16.23
C THR A 17 -11.38 17.85 -17.66
N LYS A 18 -11.12 18.69 -18.68
CA LYS A 18 -11.43 18.37 -20.08
C LYS A 18 -10.18 17.93 -20.84
N VAL A 19 -10.33 16.92 -21.68
CA VAL A 19 -9.24 16.40 -22.53
C VAL A 19 -8.71 17.48 -23.48
N GLU A 20 -9.63 18.24 -24.08
CA GLU A 20 -9.30 19.29 -25.07
C GLU A 20 -8.68 20.54 -24.46
N ASP A 21 -8.74 20.70 -23.15
CA ASP A 21 -8.19 21.85 -22.44
C ASP A 21 -7.61 21.38 -21.09
N CYS A 22 -6.49 20.66 -21.18
CA CYS A 22 -5.81 20.12 -19.99
C CYS A 22 -4.70 21.07 -19.55
N ARG A 23 -4.90 21.70 -18.41
CA ARG A 23 -3.90 22.63 -17.84
C ARG A 23 -4.10 22.83 -16.35
N VAL A 24 -3.06 23.33 -15.70
CA VAL A 24 -3.12 23.83 -14.33
C VAL A 24 -3.80 25.21 -14.37
N TRP A 25 -4.90 25.39 -13.65
CA TRP A 25 -5.54 26.71 -13.54
C TRP A 25 -5.16 27.43 -12.24
N ALA A 26 -4.60 26.73 -11.27
CA ALA A 26 -4.09 27.32 -10.04
C ALA A 26 -2.97 26.47 -9.45
N TYR A 27 -2.03 27.13 -8.78
CA TYR A 27 -0.99 26.47 -8.00
C TYR A 27 -0.90 27.12 -6.62
N GLY A 28 -0.36 26.37 -5.68
CA GLY A 28 0.02 26.91 -4.38
C GLY A 28 1.33 26.28 -3.91
N TYR A 29 2.12 27.05 -3.17
CA TYR A 29 3.25 26.51 -2.40
C TYR A 29 3.33 27.22 -1.05
N MET A 30 3.82 26.50 -0.05
CA MET A 30 3.98 27.00 1.31
C MET A 30 5.24 26.42 1.92
N ASN A 31 6.07 27.27 2.51
CA ASN A 31 7.26 26.82 3.23
C ASN A 31 6.82 25.98 4.43
N ILE A 32 7.38 24.78 4.53
CA ILE A 32 7.01 23.81 5.58
C ILE A 32 7.42 24.30 6.97
N GLU A 33 8.54 25.02 7.07
CA GLU A 33 9.04 25.54 8.34
C GLU A 33 8.50 26.92 8.70
N ASP A 34 7.99 27.68 7.72
CA ASP A 34 7.41 29.01 7.91
C ASP A 34 6.17 29.16 7.04
N HIS A 35 5.00 28.90 7.61
CA HIS A 35 3.72 28.90 6.89
C HIS A 35 3.27 30.30 6.44
N SER A 36 3.95 31.35 6.89
CA SER A 36 3.69 32.71 6.40
C SER A 36 4.32 32.96 5.01
N GLU A 37 5.30 32.14 4.62
CA GLU A 37 5.91 32.18 3.29
C GLU A 37 5.14 31.23 2.37
N TYR A 38 4.17 31.76 1.65
CA TYR A 38 3.37 31.00 0.71
C TYR A 38 2.92 31.86 -0.47
N LYS A 39 2.55 31.21 -1.55
CA LYS A 39 1.99 31.90 -2.72
C LYS A 39 0.95 31.03 -3.38
N ILE A 40 -0.07 31.68 -3.92
CA ILE A 40 -1.11 31.08 -4.74
C ILE A 40 -1.22 31.89 -6.01
N GLY A 41 -1.17 31.22 -7.15
CA GLY A 41 -1.22 31.86 -8.46
C GLY A 41 -2.01 31.03 -9.46
N ASN A 42 -2.16 31.54 -10.67
CA ASN A 42 -3.03 30.96 -11.68
C ASN A 42 -2.32 30.54 -12.97
N SER A 43 -1.01 30.40 -12.95
CA SER A 43 -0.23 30.06 -14.15
C SER A 43 0.85 29.04 -13.85
N LEU A 44 0.85 27.94 -14.59
CA LEU A 44 1.92 26.93 -14.49
C LEU A 44 3.28 27.53 -14.87
N ASP A 45 3.32 28.40 -15.89
CA ASP A 45 4.57 29.08 -16.29
C ASP A 45 5.16 29.88 -15.13
N GLU A 46 4.32 30.60 -14.40
CA GLU A 46 4.73 31.35 -13.20
C GLU A 46 5.28 30.43 -12.11
N PHE A 47 4.60 29.33 -11.85
CA PHE A 47 5.06 28.34 -10.88
C PHE A 47 6.41 27.75 -11.30
N MET A 48 6.56 27.34 -12.57
CA MET A 48 7.79 26.76 -13.07
C MET A 48 8.95 27.76 -13.09
N ALA A 49 8.69 29.04 -13.34
CA ALA A 49 9.71 30.09 -13.22
C ALA A 49 10.27 30.13 -11.80
N TRP A 50 9.42 29.99 -10.79
CA TRP A 50 9.85 29.89 -9.40
C TRP A 50 10.63 28.59 -9.12
N VAL A 51 10.14 27.46 -9.61
CA VAL A 51 10.79 26.15 -9.46
C VAL A 51 12.23 26.18 -9.97
N LEU A 52 12.44 26.82 -11.12
CA LEU A 52 13.77 26.92 -11.75
C LEU A 52 14.74 27.85 -11.01
N LYS A 53 14.30 28.56 -9.98
CA LYS A 53 15.13 29.47 -9.19
C LYS A 53 15.26 29.08 -7.73
N VAL A 54 14.28 28.40 -7.18
CA VAL A 54 14.16 28.25 -5.73
C VAL A 54 15.19 27.34 -5.10
N GLN A 55 15.72 26.36 -5.82
CA GLN A 55 16.71 25.40 -5.33
C GLN A 55 16.28 24.76 -3.99
N ALA A 56 15.08 24.25 -3.95
CA ALA A 56 14.44 23.72 -2.75
C ALA A 56 13.93 22.30 -2.97
N ASP A 57 13.46 21.69 -1.89
CA ASP A 57 12.74 20.43 -1.93
C ASP A 57 11.23 20.70 -1.88
N LEU A 58 10.51 20.22 -2.86
CA LEU A 58 9.08 20.42 -3.00
C LEU A 58 8.34 19.11 -2.78
N TYR A 59 7.17 19.18 -2.16
CA TYR A 59 6.33 18.00 -1.88
C TYR A 59 4.95 18.20 -2.46
N PHE A 60 4.52 17.26 -3.31
CA PHE A 60 3.15 17.19 -3.84
C PHE A 60 2.48 15.94 -3.31
N HIS A 61 1.24 16.04 -2.91
CA HIS A 61 0.50 14.88 -2.41
C HIS A 61 -0.15 14.13 -3.58
N ASN A 62 0.42 12.99 -3.94
CA ASN A 62 0.18 12.20 -5.14
C ASN A 62 0.84 12.80 -6.38
N LEU A 63 2.15 12.77 -6.39
CA LEU A 63 3.00 13.36 -7.44
C LEU A 63 2.69 12.81 -8.84
N LYS A 64 2.25 11.57 -8.95
CA LYS A 64 1.90 10.95 -10.24
C LYS A 64 0.92 11.82 -11.04
N PHE A 65 -0.04 12.45 -10.37
CA PHE A 65 -1.00 13.33 -11.03
C PHE A 65 -0.37 14.69 -11.34
N ASP A 66 0.01 15.44 -10.31
CA ASP A 66 0.54 16.81 -10.49
C ASP A 66 1.87 16.83 -11.22
N GLY A 67 2.70 15.83 -10.97
CA GLY A 67 4.01 15.68 -11.62
C GLY A 67 3.91 15.51 -13.13
N SER A 68 2.80 14.97 -13.63
CA SER A 68 2.58 14.84 -15.08
C SER A 68 2.53 16.21 -15.77
N PHE A 69 1.95 17.21 -15.13
CA PHE A 69 1.95 18.59 -15.64
C PHE A 69 3.34 19.20 -15.62
N ILE A 70 4.13 18.90 -14.61
CA ILE A 70 5.50 19.39 -14.45
C ILE A 70 6.40 18.81 -15.54
N ILE A 71 6.37 17.49 -15.73
CA ILE A 71 7.21 16.83 -16.74
C ILE A 71 6.77 17.24 -18.15
N ASN A 72 5.47 17.34 -18.40
CA ASN A 72 4.96 17.82 -19.68
C ASN A 72 5.51 19.23 -19.98
N TRP A 73 5.48 20.13 -18.98
CA TRP A 73 6.03 21.48 -19.12
C TRP A 73 7.54 21.44 -19.38
N LEU A 74 8.30 20.65 -18.64
CA LEU A 74 9.75 20.52 -18.81
C LEU A 74 10.10 20.06 -20.23
N GLU A 75 9.44 19.03 -20.73
CA GLU A 75 9.68 18.51 -22.08
C GLU A 75 9.34 19.53 -23.16
N ARG A 76 8.26 20.28 -23.00
CA ARG A 76 7.89 21.35 -23.93
C ARG A 76 8.83 22.55 -23.90
N ASN A 77 9.57 22.72 -22.81
CA ASN A 77 10.46 23.87 -22.60
C ASN A 77 11.94 23.50 -22.66
N GLY A 78 12.29 22.43 -23.37
CA GLY A 78 13.66 22.09 -23.70
C GLY A 78 14.43 21.27 -22.67
N PHE A 79 13.78 20.86 -21.56
CA PHE A 79 14.40 19.94 -20.61
C PHE A 79 14.16 18.52 -21.08
N LYS A 80 15.24 17.72 -21.07
CA LYS A 80 15.17 16.30 -21.42
C LYS A 80 15.53 15.43 -20.22
N TRP A 81 14.97 14.26 -20.17
CA TRP A 81 15.31 13.29 -19.13
C TRP A 81 16.77 12.83 -19.31
N SER A 82 17.53 12.80 -18.23
CA SER A 82 18.90 12.29 -18.21
C SER A 82 19.23 11.73 -16.84
N ALA A 83 19.81 10.53 -16.83
CA ALA A 83 20.34 9.92 -15.60
C ALA A 83 21.66 10.55 -15.15
N ASP A 84 22.31 11.34 -16.01
CA ASP A 84 23.69 11.78 -15.80
C ASP A 84 23.83 13.13 -15.09
N GLY A 85 22.73 13.76 -14.73
CA GLY A 85 22.73 15.03 -14.01
C GLY A 85 23.30 16.18 -14.83
N LEU A 86 23.07 16.19 -16.13
CA LEU A 86 23.52 17.27 -17.01
C LEU A 86 22.73 18.55 -16.75
N PRO A 87 23.33 19.74 -17.00
CA PRO A 87 22.58 21.01 -16.91
C PRO A 87 21.37 21.01 -17.82
N ASN A 88 20.27 21.60 -17.34
CA ASN A 88 19.00 21.73 -18.08
C ASN A 88 18.39 20.38 -18.47
N THR A 89 18.55 19.42 -17.59
CA THR A 89 17.91 18.09 -17.68
C THR A 89 17.15 17.80 -16.39
N TYR A 90 16.33 16.77 -16.43
CA TYR A 90 15.70 16.29 -15.22
C TYR A 90 15.84 14.77 -15.14
N ASN A 91 15.81 14.26 -13.93
CA ASN A 91 15.81 12.83 -13.62
C ASN A 91 14.56 12.50 -12.81
N THR A 92 14.19 11.25 -12.80
CA THR A 92 13.01 10.78 -12.08
C THR A 92 13.27 9.47 -11.36
N ILE A 93 12.49 9.22 -10.31
CA ILE A 93 12.32 7.88 -9.76
C ILE A 93 10.86 7.51 -9.97
N ILE A 94 10.60 6.74 -11.01
CA ILE A 94 9.30 6.18 -11.35
C ILE A 94 9.49 4.68 -11.47
N SER A 95 8.82 3.89 -10.63
CA SER A 95 9.01 2.44 -10.64
C SER A 95 8.43 1.82 -11.90
N ARG A 96 8.86 0.58 -12.19
CA ARG A 96 8.31 -0.24 -13.29
C ARG A 96 6.78 -0.35 -13.20
N MET A 97 6.24 -0.39 -11.99
CA MET A 97 4.81 -0.47 -11.75
C MET A 97 4.10 0.89 -11.82
N GLY A 98 4.83 1.96 -12.15
CA GLY A 98 4.24 3.28 -12.32
C GLY A 98 4.06 4.07 -11.03
N GLN A 99 4.80 3.77 -9.98
CA GLN A 99 4.80 4.55 -8.75
C GLN A 99 5.81 5.69 -8.85
N TRP A 100 5.40 6.89 -8.57
CA TRP A 100 6.23 8.08 -8.68
C TRP A 100 6.77 8.50 -7.30
N TYR A 101 8.08 8.67 -7.22
CA TYR A 101 8.75 9.05 -5.97
C TYR A 101 9.38 10.44 -6.04
N MET A 102 9.98 10.79 -7.20
CA MET A 102 10.82 11.99 -7.26
C MET A 102 10.97 12.50 -8.69
N ILE A 103 11.07 13.83 -8.82
CA ILE A 103 11.55 14.52 -10.03
C ILE A 103 12.67 15.43 -9.60
N ASP A 104 13.85 15.28 -10.17
CA ASP A 104 15.03 16.11 -9.88
C ASP A 104 15.36 16.96 -11.10
N ILE A 105 15.22 18.28 -10.99
CA ILE A 105 15.45 19.21 -12.09
C ILE A 105 16.82 19.84 -11.90
N CYS A 106 17.79 19.52 -12.77
CA CYS A 106 19.15 20.04 -12.72
C CYS A 106 19.28 21.30 -13.59
N LEU A 107 19.71 22.39 -12.98
CA LEU A 107 19.93 23.66 -13.65
C LEU A 107 21.40 23.89 -14.01
N GLY A 108 22.29 23.17 -13.35
CA GLY A 108 23.72 23.31 -13.54
C GLY A 108 24.50 23.01 -12.27
N TYR A 109 25.72 23.51 -12.23
CA TYR A 109 26.63 23.29 -11.10
C TYR A 109 27.35 24.56 -10.73
N LYS A 110 27.64 24.72 -9.44
CA LYS A 110 28.58 25.70 -8.93
C LYS A 110 29.74 24.93 -8.32
N GLY A 111 30.82 24.79 -9.07
CA GLY A 111 31.89 23.84 -8.74
C GLY A 111 31.34 22.40 -8.85
N LYS A 112 31.44 21.64 -7.76
CA LYS A 112 30.88 20.29 -7.69
C LYS A 112 29.44 20.25 -7.16
N ARG A 113 28.93 21.39 -6.67
CA ARG A 113 27.60 21.46 -6.06
C ARG A 113 26.54 21.58 -7.16
N LYS A 114 25.62 20.66 -7.15
CA LYS A 114 24.48 20.65 -8.07
C LYS A 114 23.49 21.76 -7.71
N ILE A 115 23.11 22.55 -8.71
CA ILE A 115 22.04 23.55 -8.58
C ILE A 115 20.78 22.90 -9.10
N HIS A 116 19.85 22.57 -8.20
CA HIS A 116 18.67 21.81 -8.57
C HIS A 116 17.49 22.07 -7.64
N THR A 117 16.32 21.79 -8.14
CA THR A 117 15.08 21.70 -7.37
C THR A 117 14.59 20.26 -7.45
N VAL A 118 14.27 19.69 -6.31
CA VAL A 118 13.83 18.30 -6.22
C VAL A 118 12.38 18.24 -5.77
N ILE A 119 11.58 17.43 -6.42
CA ILE A 119 10.15 17.29 -6.15
C ILE A 119 9.88 15.87 -5.69
N TYR A 120 9.24 15.73 -4.53
CA TYR A 120 8.94 14.46 -3.90
C TYR A 120 7.43 14.25 -3.78
N ASP A 121 7.03 13.00 -3.64
CA ASP A 121 5.65 12.62 -3.37
C ASP A 121 5.42 12.50 -1.86
N SER A 122 4.70 13.46 -1.29
CA SER A 122 4.34 13.42 0.13
C SER A 122 3.42 12.24 0.48
N LEU A 123 2.70 11.68 -0.50
CA LEU A 123 1.88 10.48 -0.29
C LEU A 123 2.72 9.26 0.11
N LYS A 124 4.00 9.22 -0.27
CA LYS A 124 4.93 8.16 0.13
C LYS A 124 5.34 8.25 1.60
N LYS A 125 5.24 9.44 2.18
CA LYS A 125 5.50 9.70 3.61
C LYS A 125 4.22 9.69 4.44
N LEU A 126 3.13 10.14 3.88
CA LEU A 126 1.82 10.30 4.51
C LEU A 126 0.78 9.61 3.62
N PRO A 127 0.66 8.28 3.67
CA PRO A 127 -0.17 7.53 2.73
C PRO A 127 -1.66 7.63 3.07
N PHE A 128 -2.18 8.85 3.15
CA PHE A 128 -3.55 9.15 3.54
C PHE A 128 -4.11 10.29 2.70
N PRO A 129 -5.43 10.34 2.47
CA PRO A 129 -6.07 11.52 1.89
C PRO A 129 -5.85 12.76 2.76
N VAL A 130 -5.77 13.93 2.14
CA VAL A 130 -5.53 15.20 2.84
C VAL A 130 -6.53 15.43 3.96
N LYS A 131 -7.81 15.20 3.72
CA LYS A 131 -8.87 15.36 4.73
C LYS A 131 -8.64 14.47 5.96
N LYS A 132 -8.23 13.23 5.72
CA LYS A 132 -7.94 12.27 6.80
C LYS A 132 -6.72 12.71 7.61
N ILE A 133 -5.68 13.21 6.97
CA ILE A 133 -4.51 13.76 7.65
C ILE A 133 -4.93 14.89 8.58
N ALA A 134 -5.73 15.84 8.08
CA ALA A 134 -6.21 16.96 8.89
C ALA A 134 -6.97 16.50 10.14
N GLN A 135 -7.83 15.51 9.99
CA GLN A 135 -8.64 14.96 11.09
C GLN A 135 -7.81 14.17 12.09
N ASP A 136 -7.05 13.19 11.60
CA ASP A 136 -6.36 12.22 12.46
C ASP A 136 -5.13 12.82 13.14
N PHE A 137 -4.46 13.77 12.48
CA PHE A 137 -3.31 14.47 13.05
C PHE A 137 -3.74 15.62 13.95
N LYS A 138 -5.04 15.95 13.99
CA LYS A 138 -5.60 17.07 14.77
C LYS A 138 -4.93 18.38 14.39
N LEU A 139 -4.86 18.67 13.10
CA LEU A 139 -4.20 19.87 12.58
C LEU A 139 -5.06 21.12 12.75
N THR A 140 -4.42 22.29 12.56
CA THR A 140 -5.06 23.60 12.78
C THR A 140 -6.06 23.96 11.70
N VAL A 141 -5.91 23.41 10.50
CA VAL A 141 -6.77 23.69 9.35
C VAL A 141 -7.47 22.43 8.88
N LYS A 142 -8.61 22.61 8.23
CA LYS A 142 -9.41 21.54 7.66
C LYS A 142 -9.45 21.69 6.15
N LYS A 143 -9.62 20.53 5.46
CA LYS A 143 -9.82 20.56 4.02
C LYS A 143 -11.17 21.20 3.70
N GLY A 144 -11.16 22.14 2.73
CA GLY A 144 -12.36 22.78 2.20
C GLY A 144 -12.96 22.03 1.03
N ASP A 145 -13.79 22.73 0.27
CA ASP A 145 -14.47 22.19 -0.90
C ASP A 145 -14.57 23.25 -2.00
N ILE A 146 -14.48 22.80 -3.26
CA ILE A 146 -14.67 23.64 -4.45
C ILE A 146 -15.39 22.84 -5.53
N ASP A 147 -15.91 23.56 -6.54
CA ASP A 147 -16.45 22.94 -7.75
C ASP A 147 -15.32 22.63 -8.74
N TYR A 148 -14.97 21.34 -8.87
CA TYR A 148 -13.90 20.88 -9.77
C TYR A 148 -14.24 21.00 -11.25
N HIS A 149 -15.52 21.06 -11.59
CA HIS A 149 -15.99 21.05 -12.98
C HIS A 149 -16.36 22.43 -13.51
N LYS A 150 -16.22 23.45 -12.68
CA LYS A 150 -16.44 24.83 -13.11
C LYS A 150 -15.48 25.17 -14.25
N GLU A 151 -15.98 25.85 -15.27
CA GLU A 151 -15.13 26.34 -16.36
C GLU A 151 -14.19 27.44 -15.86
N ARG A 152 -12.91 27.24 -16.11
CA ARG A 152 -11.87 28.17 -15.72
C ARG A 152 -10.96 28.41 -16.92
N PRO A 153 -11.22 29.47 -17.71
CA PRO A 153 -10.42 29.76 -18.88
C PRO A 153 -9.00 30.20 -18.51
N VAL A 154 -8.11 30.24 -19.49
CA VAL A 154 -6.75 30.76 -19.30
C VAL A 154 -6.81 32.15 -18.70
N GLY A 155 -6.02 32.39 -17.65
CA GLY A 155 -6.03 33.67 -16.95
C GLY A 155 -7.17 33.84 -15.93
N TYR A 156 -7.90 32.76 -15.65
CA TYR A 156 -8.98 32.79 -14.67
C TYR A 156 -8.51 33.34 -13.32
N LYS A 157 -9.27 34.28 -12.76
CA LYS A 157 -8.98 34.85 -11.45
C LYS A 157 -9.50 33.95 -10.35
N ILE A 158 -8.61 33.56 -9.48
CA ILE A 158 -8.94 32.71 -8.34
C ILE A 158 -9.86 33.47 -7.39
N THR A 159 -10.99 32.86 -7.03
CA THR A 159 -11.93 33.44 -6.07
C THR A 159 -11.38 33.34 -4.64
N PRO A 160 -11.88 34.18 -3.71
CA PRO A 160 -11.48 34.05 -2.30
C PRO A 160 -11.71 32.67 -1.72
N GLU A 161 -12.79 31.99 -2.09
CA GLU A 161 -13.11 30.63 -1.63
C GLU A 161 -12.11 29.60 -2.18
N GLU A 162 -11.79 29.70 -3.47
CA GLU A 162 -10.79 28.83 -4.10
C GLU A 162 -9.40 29.08 -3.52
N TYR A 163 -9.06 30.34 -3.28
CA TYR A 163 -7.80 30.71 -2.65
C TYR A 163 -7.66 30.06 -1.26
N ALA A 164 -8.69 30.16 -0.44
CA ALA A 164 -8.71 29.54 0.88
C ALA A 164 -8.62 28.02 0.79
N TYR A 165 -9.29 27.41 -0.17
CA TYR A 165 -9.23 25.97 -0.41
C TYR A 165 -7.81 25.50 -0.71
N ILE A 166 -7.13 26.17 -1.65
CA ILE A 166 -5.77 25.82 -2.04
C ILE A 166 -4.80 26.01 -0.87
N LYS A 167 -4.94 27.15 -0.16
CA LYS A 167 -4.10 27.44 1.00
C LYS A 167 -4.25 26.39 2.08
N ASN A 168 -5.47 25.98 2.38
CA ASN A 168 -5.72 24.94 3.40
C ASN A 168 -5.09 23.61 3.01
N ASP A 169 -5.22 23.19 1.77
CA ASP A 169 -4.65 21.92 1.30
C ASP A 169 -3.13 21.88 1.46
N ILE A 170 -2.43 22.91 1.02
CA ILE A 170 -0.97 22.97 1.15
C ILE A 170 -0.53 23.09 2.61
N GLN A 171 -1.31 23.80 3.44
CA GLN A 171 -0.98 23.97 4.86
C GLN A 171 -1.16 22.65 5.63
N ILE A 172 -2.17 21.86 5.34
CA ILE A 172 -2.37 20.55 5.97
C ILE A 172 -1.13 19.67 5.77
N ILE A 173 -0.65 19.58 4.54
CA ILE A 173 0.54 18.78 4.24
C ILE A 173 1.80 19.40 4.84
N ALA A 174 1.93 20.73 4.80
CA ALA A 174 3.07 21.41 5.42
C ALA A 174 3.14 21.14 6.93
N GLU A 175 2.02 21.23 7.63
CA GLU A 175 1.96 20.94 9.08
C GLU A 175 2.31 19.49 9.37
N ALA A 176 1.76 18.55 8.62
CA ALA A 176 1.99 17.13 8.83
C ALA A 176 3.45 16.74 8.55
N LEU A 177 4.03 17.23 7.47
CA LEU A 177 5.45 16.98 7.15
C LEU A 177 6.38 17.61 8.19
N LEU A 178 6.07 18.81 8.68
CA LEU A 178 6.87 19.46 9.72
C LEU A 178 6.91 18.60 10.98
N ILE A 179 5.78 18.02 11.37
CA ILE A 179 5.73 17.12 12.52
C ILE A 179 6.63 15.91 12.31
N GLN A 180 6.59 15.30 11.11
CA GLN A 180 7.49 14.19 10.77
C GLN A 180 8.96 14.60 10.85
N PHE A 181 9.33 15.70 10.22
CA PHE A 181 10.72 16.18 10.19
C PHE A 181 11.25 16.49 11.58
N LYS A 182 10.43 17.09 12.46
CA LYS A 182 10.81 17.34 13.85
C LYS A 182 11.04 16.05 14.65
N GLN A 183 10.42 14.95 14.24
CA GLN A 183 10.65 13.64 14.86
C GLN A 183 11.83 12.89 14.23
N GLY A 184 12.56 13.51 13.32
CA GLY A 184 13.69 12.88 12.63
C GLY A 184 13.28 11.97 11.48
N LEU A 185 12.03 12.00 11.06
CA LEU A 185 11.50 11.17 9.97
C LEU A 185 11.64 11.94 8.66
N ASP A 186 12.85 11.99 8.13
CA ASP A 186 13.22 12.85 7.00
C ASP A 186 13.57 12.07 5.72
N ARG A 187 13.29 10.78 5.66
CA ARG A 187 13.54 9.96 4.47
C ARG A 187 12.42 10.13 3.44
N MET A 188 12.69 9.67 2.24
CA MET A 188 11.77 9.82 1.10
C MET A 188 10.44 9.08 1.28
N THR A 189 10.45 7.97 2.00
CA THR A 189 9.25 7.14 2.22
C THR A 189 9.08 6.77 3.68
N ALA A 190 7.85 6.43 4.07
CA ALA A 190 7.56 5.93 5.42
C ALA A 190 8.35 4.65 5.73
N GLY A 191 8.47 3.74 4.76
CA GLY A 191 9.28 2.53 4.92
C GLY A 191 10.74 2.84 5.20
N SER A 192 11.32 3.80 4.49
CA SER A 192 12.71 4.22 4.70
C SER A 192 12.89 4.87 6.07
N ASP A 193 11.93 5.68 6.53
CA ASP A 193 11.93 6.24 7.88
C ASP A 193 11.94 5.12 8.93
N SER A 194 11.10 4.12 8.74
CA SER A 194 10.97 3.00 9.66
C SER A 194 12.25 2.15 9.71
N LEU A 195 12.85 1.87 8.56
CA LEU A 195 14.11 1.12 8.48
C LEU A 195 15.26 1.88 9.14
N LYS A 196 15.35 3.20 8.89
CA LYS A 196 16.35 4.03 9.55
C LYS A 196 16.16 4.02 11.07
N GLY A 197 14.94 4.15 11.53
CA GLY A 197 14.62 4.09 12.96
C GLY A 197 15.01 2.76 13.59
N PHE A 198 14.80 1.67 12.90
CA PHE A 198 15.22 0.35 13.35
C PHE A 198 16.76 0.23 13.39
N LYS A 199 17.45 0.69 12.35
CA LYS A 199 18.92 0.70 12.31
C LYS A 199 19.52 1.56 13.43
N ASP A 200 18.89 2.66 13.77
CA ASP A 200 19.34 3.54 14.86
C ASP A 200 19.22 2.82 16.22
N ILE A 201 18.18 2.01 16.40
CA ILE A 201 17.98 1.24 17.64
C ILE A 201 19.02 0.14 17.81
N ILE A 202 19.23 -0.68 16.77
CA ILE A 202 20.15 -1.83 16.86
C ILE A 202 21.60 -1.49 16.48
N THR A 203 21.86 -0.34 15.96
CA THR A 203 23.07 0.18 15.32
C THR A 203 23.27 -0.37 13.91
N THR A 204 23.84 0.46 13.04
CA THR A 204 24.13 0.07 11.64
C THR A 204 25.11 -1.09 11.57
N LYS A 205 26.09 -1.12 12.48
CA LYS A 205 27.09 -2.19 12.55
C LYS A 205 26.45 -3.53 12.86
N LYS A 206 25.58 -3.57 13.87
CA LYS A 206 24.85 -4.80 14.24
C LYS A 206 23.88 -5.22 13.14
N PHE A 207 23.19 -4.25 12.52
CA PHE A 207 22.28 -4.52 11.40
C PHE A 207 23.00 -5.26 10.26
N LYS A 208 24.16 -4.80 9.84
CA LYS A 208 24.95 -5.43 8.77
C LYS A 208 25.43 -6.84 9.14
N LYS A 209 25.72 -7.06 10.40
CA LYS A 209 26.12 -8.38 10.90
C LYS A 209 24.96 -9.37 10.92
N VAL A 210 23.81 -8.92 11.40
CA VAL A 210 22.58 -9.76 11.55
C VAL A 210 21.92 -9.99 10.20
N PHE A 211 21.88 -8.95 9.37
CA PHE A 211 21.27 -8.99 8.04
C PHE A 211 22.32 -8.69 6.96
N PRO A 212 23.18 -9.67 6.66
CA PRO A 212 24.20 -9.45 5.63
C PRO A 212 23.55 -9.27 4.25
N THR A 213 24.22 -8.50 3.40
CA THR A 213 23.78 -8.32 2.02
C THR A 213 23.99 -9.62 1.25
N LEU A 214 22.91 -10.24 0.84
CA LEU A 214 22.97 -11.45 0.02
C LEU A 214 23.29 -11.09 -1.44
N SER A 215 23.95 -11.99 -2.16
CA SER A 215 24.16 -11.81 -3.59
C SER A 215 22.80 -11.74 -4.32
N LEU A 216 22.77 -11.07 -5.46
CA LEU A 216 21.55 -11.00 -6.28
C LEU A 216 21.05 -12.39 -6.68
N GLY A 217 21.95 -13.31 -7.01
CA GLY A 217 21.60 -14.68 -7.36
C GLY A 217 20.94 -15.43 -6.20
N LEU A 218 21.50 -15.30 -5.01
CA LEU A 218 20.95 -15.94 -3.82
C LEU A 218 19.60 -15.30 -3.43
N ASP A 219 19.51 -13.98 -3.46
CA ASP A 219 18.26 -13.26 -3.21
C ASP A 219 17.16 -13.71 -4.16
N LYS A 220 17.47 -13.91 -5.43
CA LYS A 220 16.52 -14.37 -6.43
C LYS A 220 15.93 -15.73 -6.08
N GLU A 221 16.74 -16.65 -5.55
CA GLU A 221 16.28 -17.94 -5.08
C GLU A 221 15.36 -17.83 -3.85
N VAL A 222 15.79 -17.01 -2.88
CA VAL A 222 14.98 -16.72 -1.69
C VAL A 222 13.63 -16.13 -2.07
N ARG A 223 13.62 -15.21 -3.01
CA ARG A 223 12.41 -14.50 -3.44
C ARG A 223 11.36 -15.41 -4.06
N LYS A 224 11.75 -16.55 -4.59
CA LYS A 224 10.79 -17.55 -5.11
C LYS A 224 9.85 -18.08 -4.03
N ALA A 225 10.25 -18.00 -2.76
CA ALA A 225 9.42 -18.41 -1.62
C ALA A 225 8.62 -17.24 -1.01
N TYR A 226 8.82 -16.02 -1.51
CA TYR A 226 8.13 -14.85 -0.99
C TYR A 226 6.69 -14.82 -1.48
N ARG A 227 5.74 -14.71 -0.54
CA ARG A 227 4.30 -14.66 -0.82
C ARG A 227 3.63 -13.58 0.01
N GLY A 228 2.50 -13.10 -0.48
CA GLY A 228 1.68 -12.11 0.20
C GLY A 228 0.78 -12.69 1.28
N GLY A 229 -0.16 -11.88 1.75
CA GLY A 229 -1.15 -12.28 2.73
C GLY A 229 -2.16 -13.27 2.16
N PHE A 230 -2.76 -14.04 3.05
CA PHE A 230 -3.80 -14.99 2.68
C PHE A 230 -5.13 -14.27 2.48
N THR A 231 -5.65 -14.27 1.26
CA THR A 231 -6.96 -13.71 0.93
C THR A 231 -7.79 -14.78 0.22
N TRP A 232 -8.88 -15.20 0.87
CA TRP A 232 -9.64 -16.35 0.42
C TRP A 232 -11.12 -16.24 0.74
N LEU A 233 -11.97 -16.46 -0.26
CA LEU A 233 -13.41 -16.57 -0.08
C LEU A 233 -13.81 -18.04 -0.16
N ASN A 234 -14.57 -18.50 0.84
CA ASN A 234 -15.11 -19.84 0.85
C ASN A 234 -16.21 -19.96 -0.21
N ASP A 235 -16.03 -20.87 -1.16
CA ASP A 235 -16.95 -21.08 -2.29
C ASP A 235 -18.39 -21.35 -1.83
N ARG A 236 -18.56 -21.95 -0.66
CA ARG A 236 -19.87 -22.26 -0.08
C ARG A 236 -20.74 -21.01 0.09
N PHE A 237 -20.12 -19.85 0.29
CA PHE A 237 -20.81 -18.59 0.54
C PHE A 237 -20.80 -17.63 -0.65
N LYS A 238 -20.04 -17.94 -1.69
CA LYS A 238 -19.84 -17.03 -2.83
C LYS A 238 -21.18 -16.69 -3.51
N GLY A 239 -21.44 -15.38 -3.64
CA GLY A 239 -22.62 -14.86 -4.34
C GLY A 239 -23.94 -15.01 -3.58
N LYS A 240 -23.91 -15.54 -2.38
CA LYS A 240 -25.11 -15.78 -1.58
C LYS A 240 -25.28 -14.71 -0.51
N GLU A 241 -26.53 -14.37 -0.21
CA GLU A 241 -26.84 -13.56 0.95
C GLU A 241 -26.69 -14.43 2.21
N ILE A 242 -25.90 -13.93 3.15
CA ILE A 242 -25.57 -14.61 4.40
C ILE A 242 -26.26 -13.85 5.52
N GLY A 243 -26.77 -14.56 6.52
CA GLY A 243 -27.34 -13.96 7.71
C GLY A 243 -26.29 -13.37 8.65
N GLU A 244 -26.56 -13.41 9.94
CA GLU A 244 -25.67 -12.81 10.93
C GLU A 244 -24.29 -13.44 10.95
N GLY A 245 -23.28 -12.60 11.22
CA GLY A 245 -21.91 -13.02 11.30
C GLY A 245 -21.02 -12.03 12.05
N MET A 246 -19.76 -12.38 12.17
CA MET A 246 -18.75 -11.63 12.92
C MET A 246 -17.48 -11.46 12.11
N VAL A 247 -16.78 -10.36 12.38
CA VAL A 247 -15.46 -10.07 11.81
C VAL A 247 -14.46 -9.92 12.94
N PHE A 248 -13.31 -10.58 12.81
CA PHE A 248 -12.18 -10.47 13.72
C PHE A 248 -10.94 -10.05 12.97
N ASP A 249 -10.16 -9.13 13.55
CA ASP A 249 -8.89 -8.66 13.01
C ASP A 249 -7.76 -8.92 14.00
N ILE A 250 -6.56 -9.21 13.50
CA ILE A 250 -5.38 -9.35 14.36
C ILE A 250 -4.88 -7.96 14.74
N ASN A 251 -4.66 -7.74 16.03
CA ASN A 251 -4.04 -6.51 16.53
C ASN A 251 -2.58 -6.45 16.07
N SER A 252 -2.26 -5.55 15.13
CA SER A 252 -0.92 -5.35 14.59
C SER A 252 -0.32 -6.65 14.05
N ALA A 253 -0.91 -7.20 12.99
CA ALA A 253 -0.60 -8.54 12.47
C ALA A 253 0.88 -8.79 12.22
N TYR A 254 1.54 -7.99 11.38
CA TYR A 254 2.96 -8.20 11.07
C TYR A 254 3.89 -7.81 12.21
N PRO A 255 3.70 -6.68 12.91
CA PRO A 255 4.47 -6.41 14.12
C PRO A 255 4.39 -7.54 15.16
N ALA A 256 3.25 -8.20 15.31
CA ALA A 256 3.09 -9.33 16.21
C ALA A 256 3.99 -10.51 15.83
N GLN A 257 4.05 -10.83 14.52
CA GLN A 257 4.93 -11.89 14.03
C GLN A 257 6.41 -11.52 14.23
N MET A 258 6.74 -10.26 13.97
CA MET A 258 8.09 -9.74 14.17
C MET A 258 8.53 -9.79 15.63
N TYR A 259 7.59 -9.60 16.54
CA TYR A 259 7.84 -9.57 17.98
C TYR A 259 8.12 -10.94 18.57
N SER A 260 7.32 -11.94 18.18
CA SER A 260 7.28 -13.22 18.90
C SER A 260 7.78 -14.44 18.13
N ARG A 261 7.82 -14.36 16.79
CA ARG A 261 8.14 -15.55 16.00
C ARG A 261 9.64 -15.76 15.84
N LEU A 262 9.99 -17.03 15.55
CA LEU A 262 11.34 -17.41 15.16
C LEU A 262 11.59 -16.88 13.74
N LEU A 263 12.59 -16.02 13.60
CA LEU A 263 12.87 -15.30 12.35
C LEU A 263 14.32 -15.48 11.92
N PRO A 264 14.60 -15.44 10.60
CA PRO A 264 15.92 -15.73 10.07
C PRO A 264 16.91 -14.59 10.27
N TYR A 265 18.18 -14.92 10.34
CA TYR A 265 19.28 -13.97 10.27
C TYR A 265 20.52 -14.65 9.65
N GLY A 266 21.48 -13.84 9.25
CA GLY A 266 22.77 -14.32 8.74
C GLY A 266 22.72 -14.85 7.32
N GLU A 267 23.84 -15.35 6.84
CA GLU A 267 23.95 -15.99 5.54
C GLU A 267 23.28 -17.38 5.58
N PRO A 268 22.39 -17.67 4.63
CA PRO A 268 21.85 -19.02 4.52
C PRO A 268 22.86 -20.01 3.96
N ILE A 269 22.61 -21.29 4.19
CA ILE A 269 23.37 -22.39 3.61
C ILE A 269 22.48 -23.12 2.61
N VAL A 270 23.00 -23.37 1.42
CA VAL A 270 22.33 -24.15 0.38
C VAL A 270 22.45 -25.64 0.74
N PHE A 271 21.37 -26.39 0.56
CA PHE A 271 21.39 -27.83 0.72
C PHE A 271 20.73 -28.52 -0.48
N GLU A 272 21.16 -29.76 -0.74
CA GLU A 272 20.57 -30.60 -1.76
C GLU A 272 19.55 -31.57 -1.17
N GLY A 273 18.52 -31.91 -1.93
CA GLY A 273 17.52 -32.87 -1.48
C GLY A 273 16.57 -32.32 -0.43
N LYS A 274 16.10 -33.21 0.43
CA LYS A 274 15.18 -32.89 1.52
C LYS A 274 15.93 -32.25 2.68
N TYR A 275 15.34 -31.23 3.28
CA TYR A 275 15.86 -30.64 4.52
C TYR A 275 15.98 -31.68 5.61
N VAL A 276 17.15 -31.72 6.25
CA VAL A 276 17.42 -32.51 7.44
C VAL A 276 17.52 -31.56 8.62
N TRP A 277 16.81 -31.85 9.69
CA TRP A 277 16.82 -31.00 10.87
C TRP A 277 18.23 -30.62 11.29
N ASP A 278 18.47 -29.33 11.42
CA ASP A 278 19.73 -28.74 11.85
C ASP A 278 19.40 -27.70 12.92
N GLU A 279 19.78 -27.99 14.15
CA GLU A 279 19.52 -27.11 15.30
C GLU A 279 20.09 -25.71 15.11
N ASP A 280 21.22 -25.59 14.40
CA ASP A 280 21.85 -24.30 14.12
C ASP A 280 21.19 -23.56 12.96
N TYR A 281 20.41 -24.24 12.13
CA TYR A 281 19.69 -23.69 10.98
C TYR A 281 18.25 -24.20 10.95
N PRO A 282 17.43 -23.77 11.93
CA PRO A 282 16.10 -24.38 12.13
C PRO A 282 15.02 -23.89 11.16
N LEU A 283 15.28 -22.82 10.41
CA LEU A 283 14.35 -22.36 9.38
C LEU A 283 14.91 -22.71 8.00
N HIS A 284 14.02 -23.03 7.07
CA HIS A 284 14.45 -23.35 5.71
C HIS A 284 13.38 -23.01 4.67
N ILE A 285 13.86 -22.90 3.44
CA ILE A 285 13.06 -22.85 2.22
C ILE A 285 13.35 -24.12 1.46
N GLN A 286 12.31 -24.85 1.04
CA GLN A 286 12.43 -26.08 0.29
C GLN A 286 11.93 -25.93 -1.13
N HIS A 287 12.77 -26.26 -2.10
CA HIS A 287 12.34 -26.44 -3.48
C HIS A 287 11.80 -27.86 -3.62
N ILE A 288 10.54 -27.99 -4.00
CA ILE A 288 9.81 -29.25 -4.05
C ILE A 288 8.97 -29.31 -5.32
N ARG A 289 8.86 -30.49 -5.91
CA ARG A 289 7.91 -30.79 -6.97
C ARG A 289 6.98 -31.88 -6.51
N CYS A 290 5.69 -31.69 -6.73
CA CYS A 290 4.69 -32.67 -6.29
C CYS A 290 3.36 -32.43 -6.96
N GLU A 291 2.52 -33.44 -6.90
CA GLU A 291 1.08 -33.32 -7.09
C GLU A 291 0.43 -33.18 -5.72
N PHE A 292 -0.71 -32.52 -5.66
CA PHE A 292 -1.42 -32.34 -4.39
C PHE A 292 -2.93 -32.30 -4.57
N GLU A 293 -3.64 -32.78 -3.56
CA GLU A 293 -5.10 -32.73 -3.44
C GLU A 293 -5.49 -32.25 -2.05
N LEU A 294 -6.39 -31.28 -1.98
CA LEU A 294 -6.87 -30.76 -0.71
C LEU A 294 -7.65 -31.84 0.03
N LYS A 295 -7.33 -32.05 1.31
CA LYS A 295 -8.08 -32.95 2.18
C LYS A 295 -9.47 -32.40 2.44
N GLU A 296 -10.45 -33.30 2.57
CA GLU A 296 -11.81 -32.91 2.97
C GLU A 296 -11.77 -32.27 4.36
N GLY A 297 -12.53 -31.17 4.54
CA GLY A 297 -12.58 -30.46 5.81
C GLY A 297 -11.44 -29.50 6.05
N TYR A 298 -10.61 -29.25 5.04
CA TYR A 298 -9.49 -28.31 5.14
C TYR A 298 -9.62 -27.17 4.15
N ILE A 299 -9.12 -26.00 4.53
CA ILE A 299 -9.05 -24.83 3.66
C ILE A 299 -7.78 -24.87 2.82
N PRO A 300 -7.80 -24.37 1.59
CA PRO A 300 -6.61 -24.37 0.74
C PRO A 300 -5.57 -23.36 1.26
N THR A 301 -4.29 -23.67 1.04
CA THR A 301 -3.19 -22.83 1.49
C THR A 301 -2.20 -22.47 0.39
N ILE A 302 -2.31 -23.09 -0.79
CA ILE A 302 -1.34 -22.96 -1.88
C ILE A 302 -1.90 -22.11 -3.00
N GLN A 303 -1.11 -21.15 -3.42
CA GLN A 303 -1.37 -20.29 -4.55
C GLN A 303 -0.13 -20.30 -5.45
N ILE A 304 -0.31 -20.45 -6.76
CA ILE A 304 0.78 -20.46 -7.73
C ILE A 304 0.54 -19.33 -8.71
N LYS A 305 1.46 -18.36 -8.71
CA LYS A 305 1.41 -17.19 -9.60
C LYS A 305 2.28 -17.37 -10.81
N GLN A 306 2.01 -16.58 -11.85
CA GLN A 306 2.80 -16.54 -13.10
C GLN A 306 2.86 -17.88 -13.80
N SER A 307 1.78 -18.66 -13.71
CA SER A 307 1.63 -19.95 -14.35
C SER A 307 0.69 -19.83 -15.55
N LEU A 308 0.97 -20.57 -16.60
CA LEU A 308 0.06 -20.72 -17.74
C LEU A 308 -1.08 -21.69 -17.42
N PHE A 309 -0.91 -22.54 -16.44
CA PHE A 309 -1.87 -23.57 -16.06
C PHE A 309 -2.76 -23.16 -14.88
N TYR A 310 -2.18 -22.54 -13.83
CA TYR A 310 -2.92 -22.17 -12.62
C TYR A 310 -3.32 -20.69 -12.64
N LYS A 311 -4.53 -20.40 -12.15
CA LYS A 311 -4.99 -19.02 -11.96
C LYS A 311 -4.30 -18.43 -10.73
N GLY A 312 -3.56 -17.34 -10.92
CA GLY A 312 -2.71 -16.76 -9.89
C GLY A 312 -3.43 -16.23 -8.66
N ASN A 313 -4.72 -15.91 -8.79
CA ASN A 313 -5.52 -15.37 -7.68
C ASN A 313 -6.26 -16.42 -6.85
N GLU A 314 -6.23 -17.67 -7.29
CA GLU A 314 -6.94 -18.74 -6.61
C GLU A 314 -6.02 -19.53 -5.69
N TYR A 315 -6.55 -19.87 -4.53
CA TYR A 315 -5.95 -20.87 -3.67
C TYR A 315 -6.42 -22.24 -4.15
N LEU A 316 -5.47 -23.11 -4.45
CA LEU A 316 -5.70 -24.32 -5.21
C LEU A 316 -6.19 -25.47 -4.34
N LYS A 317 -7.22 -26.16 -4.80
CA LYS A 317 -7.70 -27.40 -4.18
C LYS A 317 -6.94 -28.62 -4.69
N SER A 318 -6.37 -28.50 -5.89
CA SER A 318 -5.70 -29.63 -6.57
C SER A 318 -4.62 -29.09 -7.50
N SER A 319 -3.58 -29.89 -7.71
CA SER A 319 -2.59 -29.62 -8.75
C SER A 319 -3.15 -29.92 -10.15
N GLY A 320 -4.36 -30.49 -10.24
CA GLY A 320 -5.02 -30.74 -11.53
C GLY A 320 -4.34 -31.80 -12.39
N GLY A 321 -3.65 -32.74 -11.76
CA GLY A 321 -2.90 -33.78 -12.48
C GLY A 321 -1.53 -33.34 -12.97
N GLU A 322 -1.17 -32.08 -12.73
CA GLU A 322 0.13 -31.54 -13.11
C GLU A 322 1.11 -31.62 -11.92
N ILE A 323 2.39 -31.69 -12.21
CA ILE A 323 3.43 -31.63 -11.21
C ILE A 323 3.74 -30.15 -10.94
N ALA A 324 3.41 -29.68 -9.75
CA ALA A 324 3.66 -28.30 -9.36
C ALA A 324 5.10 -28.13 -8.88
N ASP A 325 5.72 -27.03 -9.26
CA ASP A 325 7.07 -26.64 -8.84
C ASP A 325 6.94 -25.52 -7.81
N LEU A 326 7.35 -25.81 -6.56
CA LEU A 326 7.10 -24.94 -5.43
C LEU A 326 8.37 -24.64 -4.66
N TRP A 327 8.51 -23.38 -4.26
CA TRP A 327 9.49 -22.92 -3.29
C TRP A 327 8.73 -22.49 -2.05
N LEU A 328 8.89 -23.21 -0.95
CA LEU A 328 8.09 -23.00 0.26
C LEU A 328 8.98 -22.84 1.48
N SER A 329 8.66 -21.85 2.32
CA SER A 329 9.22 -21.82 3.68
C SER A 329 8.77 -23.08 4.41
N ASN A 330 9.51 -23.47 5.45
CA ASN A 330 9.09 -24.61 6.27
C ASN A 330 7.72 -24.38 6.91
N VAL A 331 7.35 -23.13 7.18
CA VAL A 331 6.03 -22.78 7.72
C VAL A 331 4.92 -23.10 6.72
N ASP A 332 5.09 -22.67 5.47
CA ASP A 332 4.15 -22.96 4.39
C ASP A 332 4.10 -24.46 4.04
N LEU A 333 5.26 -25.11 4.04
CA LEU A 333 5.34 -26.55 3.74
C LEU A 333 4.63 -27.39 4.80
N GLU A 334 4.76 -27.03 6.07
CA GLU A 334 4.06 -27.70 7.16
C GLU A 334 2.54 -27.56 7.02
N LEU A 335 2.05 -26.37 6.73
CA LEU A 335 0.62 -26.14 6.43
C LEU A 335 0.16 -26.98 5.24
N MET A 336 0.96 -27.00 4.18
CA MET A 336 0.62 -27.78 3.00
C MET A 336 0.49 -29.26 3.31
N LYS A 337 1.43 -29.82 4.05
CA LYS A 337 1.41 -31.24 4.46
C LYS A 337 0.21 -31.56 5.35
N GLU A 338 -0.22 -30.63 6.18
CA GLU A 338 -1.39 -30.80 7.04
C GLU A 338 -2.70 -30.73 6.25
N HIS A 339 -2.81 -29.82 5.29
CA HIS A 339 -4.06 -29.54 4.57
C HIS A 339 -4.25 -30.37 3.30
N TYR A 340 -3.18 -30.92 2.72
CA TYR A 340 -3.21 -31.63 1.44
C TYR A 340 -2.62 -33.02 1.56
N ASP A 341 -3.11 -33.92 0.71
CA ASP A 341 -2.39 -35.15 0.37
C ASP A 341 -1.41 -34.86 -0.75
N LEU A 342 -0.15 -35.23 -0.54
CA LEU A 342 0.93 -35.00 -1.50
C LEU A 342 1.30 -36.30 -2.19
N TYR A 343 1.50 -36.22 -3.51
CA TYR A 343 1.83 -37.38 -4.34
C TYR A 343 3.06 -37.07 -5.21
N ASN A 344 3.84 -38.10 -5.50
CA ASN A 344 5.02 -38.00 -6.38
C ASN A 344 5.96 -36.89 -5.96
N VAL A 345 6.25 -36.83 -4.67
CA VAL A 345 7.04 -35.75 -4.08
C VAL A 345 8.52 -35.93 -4.42
N GLU A 346 9.11 -34.88 -4.98
CA GLU A 346 10.56 -34.79 -5.21
C GLU A 346 11.11 -33.59 -4.45
N TYR A 347 11.99 -33.84 -3.51
CA TYR A 347 12.72 -32.78 -2.80
C TYR A 347 14.01 -32.48 -3.55
N ILE A 348 14.11 -31.26 -4.10
CA ILE A 348 15.20 -30.92 -5.03
C ILE A 348 16.36 -30.29 -4.29
N SER A 349 16.13 -29.20 -3.58
CA SER A 349 17.16 -28.42 -2.89
C SER A 349 16.51 -27.41 -1.98
N GLY A 350 17.30 -26.62 -1.30
CA GLY A 350 16.78 -25.53 -0.51
C GLY A 350 17.85 -24.67 0.13
N LEU A 351 17.39 -23.80 1.01
CA LEU A 351 18.20 -22.86 1.77
C LEU A 351 17.81 -22.99 3.24
N LYS A 352 18.79 -23.06 4.12
CA LYS A 352 18.53 -23.09 5.57
C LYS A 352 19.15 -21.91 6.26
N PHE A 353 18.51 -21.45 7.33
CA PHE A 353 18.81 -20.18 7.98
C PHE A 353 19.02 -20.36 9.49
N LYS A 354 19.96 -19.60 10.04
CA LYS A 354 19.99 -19.33 11.47
C LYS A 354 18.73 -18.58 11.84
N ALA A 355 18.26 -18.76 13.05
CA ALA A 355 17.01 -18.15 13.48
C ALA A 355 17.04 -17.79 14.96
N THR A 356 16.30 -16.73 15.29
CA THR A 356 16.15 -16.27 16.67
C THR A 356 14.82 -15.52 16.83
N THR A 357 14.47 -15.24 18.09
CA THR A 357 13.34 -14.38 18.43
C THR A 357 13.87 -13.05 18.96
N GLY A 358 13.00 -12.02 19.01
CA GLY A 358 13.30 -10.78 19.69
C GLY A 358 14.13 -9.77 18.91
N LEU A 359 14.42 -10.01 17.63
CA LEU A 359 15.18 -9.06 16.80
C LEU A 359 14.55 -7.67 16.73
N PHE A 360 13.23 -7.61 16.73
CA PHE A 360 12.47 -6.37 16.59
C PHE A 360 11.84 -5.88 17.91
N LYS A 361 12.14 -6.54 19.01
CA LYS A 361 11.49 -6.25 20.30
C LYS A 361 11.60 -4.78 20.70
N ASP A 362 12.81 -4.24 20.69
CA ASP A 362 13.04 -2.85 21.13
C ASP A 362 12.34 -1.84 20.21
N PHE A 363 12.34 -2.08 18.91
CA PHE A 363 11.65 -1.23 17.93
C PHE A 363 10.13 -1.26 18.16
N ILE A 364 9.56 -2.46 18.30
CA ILE A 364 8.11 -2.62 18.46
C ILE A 364 7.66 -2.10 19.83
N ASP A 365 8.42 -2.36 20.89
CA ASP A 365 8.13 -1.82 22.23
C ASP A 365 8.12 -0.28 22.21
N LYS A 366 9.12 0.34 21.57
CA LYS A 366 9.21 1.79 21.45
C LYS A 366 7.97 2.38 20.79
N TRP A 367 7.64 1.93 19.60
CA TRP A 367 6.55 2.52 18.82
C TRP A 367 5.17 2.12 19.34
N SER A 368 5.04 0.95 19.95
CA SER A 368 3.80 0.57 20.64
C SER A 368 3.54 1.43 21.86
N TYR A 369 4.59 1.72 22.63
CA TYR A 369 4.49 2.63 23.77
C TYR A 369 4.05 4.03 23.32
N ILE A 370 4.70 4.57 22.30
CA ILE A 370 4.34 5.88 21.74
C ILE A 370 2.88 5.87 21.24
N LYS A 371 2.49 4.83 20.54
CA LYS A 371 1.12 4.70 20.02
C LYS A 371 0.07 4.72 21.13
N THR A 372 0.33 4.02 22.24
CA THR A 372 -0.64 3.89 23.33
C THR A 372 -0.64 5.06 24.30
N THR A 373 0.44 5.82 24.38
CA THR A 373 0.59 6.96 25.30
C THR A 373 0.44 8.31 24.62
N SER A 374 0.33 8.36 23.29
CA SER A 374 0.25 9.59 22.51
C SER A 374 -1.12 9.78 21.89
N TYR A 375 -1.33 11.00 21.36
CA TYR A 375 -2.58 11.44 20.79
C TYR A 375 -2.29 12.19 19.48
N GLY A 376 -3.25 12.17 18.55
CA GLY A 376 -3.14 12.93 17.31
C GLY A 376 -2.00 12.47 16.40
N ALA A 377 -1.23 13.43 15.91
CA ALA A 377 -0.16 13.18 14.92
C ALA A 377 0.86 12.15 15.39
N ILE A 378 1.36 12.27 16.61
CA ILE A 378 2.40 11.36 17.11
C ILE A 378 1.90 9.92 17.17
N LYS A 379 0.64 9.72 17.58
CA LYS A 379 0.01 8.40 17.55
C LYS A 379 -0.05 7.83 16.12
N GLN A 380 -0.44 8.66 15.15
CA GLN A 380 -0.53 8.24 13.75
C GLN A 380 0.85 7.89 13.19
N LEU A 381 1.88 8.65 13.52
CA LEU A 381 3.25 8.36 13.12
C LEU A 381 3.76 7.05 13.72
N ALA A 382 3.42 6.77 14.97
CA ALA A 382 3.79 5.51 15.61
C ALA A 382 3.15 4.30 14.90
N LYS A 383 1.86 4.39 14.56
CA LYS A 383 1.18 3.37 13.76
C LYS A 383 1.87 3.16 12.42
N LEU A 384 2.22 4.26 11.76
CA LEU A 384 2.87 4.22 10.45
C LEU A 384 4.25 3.54 10.54
N MET A 385 5.04 3.86 11.56
CA MET A 385 6.35 3.23 11.77
C MET A 385 6.23 1.72 12.00
N LEU A 386 5.29 1.31 12.84
CA LEU A 386 5.04 -0.12 13.10
C LEU A 386 4.67 -0.88 11.83
N ASN A 387 3.84 -0.29 10.97
CA ASN A 387 3.29 -0.97 9.80
C ASN A 387 4.20 -0.89 8.56
N SER A 388 5.25 -0.07 8.58
CA SER A 388 6.04 0.21 7.40
C SER A 388 7.39 -0.53 7.34
N LEU A 389 7.82 -1.17 8.43
CA LEU A 389 9.16 -1.74 8.50
C LEU A 389 9.32 -3.02 7.69
N TYR A 390 8.42 -3.99 7.86
CA TYR A 390 8.66 -5.32 7.30
C TYR A 390 8.82 -5.32 5.78
N GLY A 391 8.07 -4.48 5.10
CA GLY A 391 8.11 -4.37 3.63
C GLY A 391 9.47 -3.98 3.08
N LYS A 392 10.25 -3.26 3.85
CA LYS A 392 11.61 -2.84 3.43
C LYS A 392 12.55 -4.02 3.28
N PHE A 393 12.39 -5.07 4.08
CA PHE A 393 13.24 -6.24 4.02
C PHE A 393 13.07 -7.01 2.71
N ALA A 394 11.88 -7.01 2.15
CA ALA A 394 11.55 -7.72 0.91
C ALA A 394 11.51 -6.80 -0.32
N SER A 395 12.04 -5.56 -0.22
CA SER A 395 12.11 -4.64 -1.34
C SER A 395 12.79 -5.30 -2.53
N ASN A 396 12.21 -5.14 -3.73
CA ASN A 396 12.76 -5.74 -4.93
C ASN A 396 14.09 -5.08 -5.30
N PRO A 397 15.18 -5.84 -5.44
CA PRO A 397 16.47 -5.32 -5.89
C PRO A 397 16.42 -4.74 -7.31
N ASP A 398 15.55 -5.26 -8.16
CA ASP A 398 15.33 -4.71 -9.50
C ASP A 398 14.59 -3.38 -9.39
N VAL A 399 15.34 -2.29 -9.52
CA VAL A 399 14.82 -0.93 -9.45
C VAL A 399 14.75 -0.27 -10.82
N THR A 400 14.77 -1.08 -11.88
CA THR A 400 14.58 -0.59 -13.25
C THR A 400 13.29 0.20 -13.32
N GLY A 401 13.40 1.46 -13.70
CA GLY A 401 12.28 2.38 -13.70
C GLY A 401 11.77 2.71 -15.09
N LYS A 402 10.71 3.50 -15.10
CA LYS A 402 10.15 4.07 -16.33
C LYS A 402 10.73 5.45 -16.56
N VAL A 403 11.01 5.75 -17.83
CA VAL A 403 11.54 7.03 -18.29
C VAL A 403 10.46 7.75 -19.09
N PRO A 404 10.08 8.97 -18.69
CA PRO A 404 9.10 9.74 -19.44
C PRO A 404 9.71 10.36 -20.71
N TYR A 405 8.88 10.56 -21.70
CA TYR A 405 9.21 11.30 -22.92
C TYR A 405 7.97 11.94 -23.49
N LEU A 406 8.15 12.97 -24.32
CA LEU A 406 7.04 13.66 -24.96
C LEU A 406 6.75 13.00 -26.31
N LYS A 407 5.51 12.53 -26.48
CA LYS A 407 5.03 12.00 -27.76
C LYS A 407 4.79 13.11 -28.76
N GLU A 408 4.70 12.79 -30.03
CA GLU A 408 4.41 13.74 -31.10
C GLU A 408 3.08 14.48 -30.89
N ASN A 409 2.09 13.81 -30.29
CA ASN A 409 0.79 14.42 -30.01
C ASN A 409 0.79 15.39 -28.83
N GLY A 410 1.95 15.55 -28.14
CA GLY A 410 2.05 16.44 -27.00
C GLY A 410 1.73 15.79 -25.64
N ALA A 411 1.34 14.54 -25.61
CA ALA A 411 1.12 13.79 -24.38
C ALA A 411 2.40 13.10 -23.92
N LEU A 412 2.52 12.82 -22.61
CA LEU A 412 3.63 12.04 -22.09
C LEU A 412 3.46 10.56 -22.42
N GLY A 413 4.56 9.94 -22.79
CA GLY A 413 4.71 8.50 -22.86
C GLY A 413 5.75 8.04 -21.87
N PHE A 414 5.78 6.75 -21.59
CA PHE A 414 6.74 6.14 -20.68
C PHE A 414 7.34 4.90 -21.32
N ARG A 415 8.65 4.78 -21.22
CA ARG A 415 9.37 3.60 -21.69
C ARG A 415 10.16 3.00 -20.53
N LEU A 416 10.46 1.71 -20.62
CA LEU A 416 11.33 1.06 -19.65
C LEU A 416 12.75 1.61 -19.80
N GLY A 417 13.35 2.01 -18.70
CA GLY A 417 14.72 2.49 -18.66
C GLY A 417 15.74 1.35 -18.70
N GLU A 418 17.01 1.71 -18.50
CA GLU A 418 18.08 0.72 -18.43
C GLU A 418 17.93 -0.15 -17.18
N GLU A 419 18.33 -1.41 -17.28
CA GLU A 419 18.34 -2.30 -16.13
C GLU A 419 19.19 -1.72 -15.01
N GLU A 420 18.58 -1.66 -13.82
CA GLU A 420 19.23 -1.14 -12.62
C GLU A 420 18.89 -2.05 -11.45
N TYR A 421 19.92 -2.46 -10.72
CA TYR A 421 19.77 -3.31 -9.53
C TYR A 421 20.47 -2.67 -8.36
N LYS A 422 19.83 -2.72 -7.20
CA LYS A 422 20.45 -2.34 -5.93
C LYS A 422 20.63 -3.58 -5.06
N ASP A 423 21.41 -3.46 -4.00
CA ASP A 423 21.56 -4.53 -3.03
C ASP A 423 20.22 -4.81 -2.34
N PRO A 424 19.84 -6.09 -2.16
CA PRO A 424 18.68 -6.42 -1.35
C PRO A 424 18.93 -6.06 0.12
N VAL A 425 17.85 -5.73 0.83
CA VAL A 425 17.95 -5.46 2.28
C VAL A 425 18.15 -6.79 3.01
N TYR A 426 17.15 -7.62 3.10
CA TYR A 426 17.26 -9.00 3.58
C TYR A 426 15.93 -9.73 3.33
N THR A 427 15.76 -10.22 2.11
CA THR A 427 14.51 -10.85 1.64
C THR A 427 14.04 -12.03 2.51
N PRO A 428 14.94 -12.84 3.11
CA PRO A 428 14.50 -13.94 4.00
C PRO A 428 13.57 -13.47 5.10
N MET A 429 13.81 -12.28 5.66
CA MET A 429 12.94 -11.72 6.70
C MET A 429 11.51 -11.53 6.21
N GLY A 430 11.33 -10.94 5.03
CA GLY A 430 10.01 -10.79 4.41
C GLY A 430 9.31 -12.12 4.19
N VAL A 431 10.05 -13.12 3.71
CA VAL A 431 9.52 -14.49 3.48
C VAL A 431 8.90 -15.06 4.75
N PHE A 432 9.62 -14.99 5.86
CA PHE A 432 9.16 -15.63 7.10
C PHE A 432 8.12 -14.82 7.86
N ILE A 433 8.22 -13.49 7.84
CA ILE A 433 7.17 -12.64 8.47
C ILE A 433 5.82 -12.90 7.81
N THR A 434 5.77 -12.90 6.49
CA THR A 434 4.50 -13.15 5.78
C THR A 434 4.05 -14.61 5.90
N ALA A 435 4.98 -15.54 5.93
CA ALA A 435 4.65 -16.95 6.16
C ALA A 435 3.98 -17.14 7.53
N TRP A 436 4.54 -16.54 8.58
CA TRP A 436 3.94 -16.59 9.91
C TRP A 436 2.59 -15.86 9.95
N GLY A 437 2.44 -14.78 9.20
CA GLY A 437 1.16 -14.08 9.05
C GLY A 437 0.09 -14.99 8.43
N ARG A 438 0.43 -15.69 7.34
CA ARG A 438 -0.46 -16.66 6.71
C ARG A 438 -0.79 -17.82 7.66
N TYR A 439 0.22 -18.34 8.33
CA TYR A 439 0.05 -19.42 9.32
C TYR A 439 -0.97 -19.02 10.40
N THR A 440 -0.84 -17.82 10.94
CA THR A 440 -1.73 -17.34 12.01
C THR A 440 -3.18 -17.23 11.52
N THR A 441 -3.39 -16.62 10.34
CA THR A 441 -4.75 -16.46 9.78
C THR A 441 -5.35 -17.80 9.36
N ILE A 442 -4.59 -18.62 8.66
CA ILE A 442 -5.06 -19.93 8.19
C ILE A 442 -5.40 -20.85 9.37
N THR A 443 -4.57 -20.87 10.40
CA THR A 443 -4.79 -21.71 11.58
C THR A 443 -6.09 -21.30 12.31
N ALA A 444 -6.32 -20.01 12.49
CA ALA A 444 -7.55 -19.52 13.11
C ALA A 444 -8.78 -19.83 12.25
N ALA A 445 -8.68 -19.61 10.94
CA ALA A 445 -9.76 -19.92 10.00
C ALA A 445 -10.06 -21.41 9.96
N GLN A 446 -9.04 -22.25 9.95
CA GLN A 446 -9.22 -23.71 9.97
C GLN A 446 -9.89 -24.19 11.25
N ALA A 447 -9.55 -23.59 12.40
CA ALA A 447 -10.21 -23.91 13.66
C ALA A 447 -11.72 -23.59 13.62
N CYS A 448 -12.12 -22.64 12.78
CA CYS A 448 -13.50 -22.22 12.58
C CYS A 448 -14.09 -22.74 11.24
N TYR A 449 -13.63 -23.88 10.76
CA TYR A 449 -13.94 -24.39 9.42
C TYR A 449 -15.43 -24.38 9.07
N ASP A 450 -16.29 -24.75 10.02
CA ASP A 450 -17.74 -24.82 9.77
C ASP A 450 -18.39 -23.44 9.62
N ARG A 451 -17.70 -22.38 10.06
CA ARG A 451 -18.24 -21.03 10.09
C ARG A 451 -17.50 -20.03 9.22
N ILE A 452 -16.34 -20.41 8.68
CA ILE A 452 -15.48 -19.46 7.93
C ILE A 452 -16.11 -19.07 6.60
N ILE A 453 -16.25 -17.77 6.39
CA ILE A 453 -16.75 -17.19 5.14
C ILE A 453 -15.58 -16.70 4.29
N TYR A 454 -14.72 -15.90 4.89
CA TYR A 454 -13.74 -15.10 4.16
C TYR A 454 -12.54 -14.75 5.05
N CYS A 455 -11.37 -14.72 4.44
CA CYS A 455 -10.13 -14.27 5.07
C CYS A 455 -9.49 -13.19 4.22
N ASP A 456 -8.88 -12.22 4.87
CA ASP A 456 -8.09 -11.21 4.18
C ASP A 456 -6.92 -10.80 5.05
N THR A 457 -5.74 -11.34 4.76
CA THR A 457 -4.45 -11.05 5.40
C THR A 457 -4.47 -11.21 6.93
N ASP A 458 -5.16 -10.34 7.63
CA ASP A 458 -5.23 -10.26 9.09
C ASP A 458 -6.68 -10.27 9.61
N SER A 459 -7.64 -10.63 8.76
CA SER A 459 -9.03 -10.72 9.17
C SER A 459 -9.67 -12.05 8.82
N ILE A 460 -10.62 -12.48 9.67
CA ILE A 460 -11.48 -13.62 9.43
C ILE A 460 -12.94 -13.21 9.62
N HIS A 461 -13.80 -13.67 8.72
CA HIS A 461 -15.24 -13.42 8.73
C HIS A 461 -15.96 -14.73 8.96
N LEU A 462 -16.80 -14.80 9.99
CA LEU A 462 -17.47 -16.01 10.44
C LEU A 462 -18.99 -15.85 10.42
N THR A 463 -19.71 -16.93 10.20
CA THR A 463 -21.16 -16.96 10.41
C THR A 463 -21.47 -17.03 11.89
N GLY A 464 -22.65 -16.53 12.27
CA GLY A 464 -23.12 -16.55 13.65
C GLY A 464 -22.60 -15.39 14.48
N THR A 465 -23.12 -15.25 15.69
CA THR A 465 -22.87 -14.09 16.55
C THR A 465 -22.18 -14.44 17.87
N LYS A 466 -21.87 -15.70 18.07
CA LYS A 466 -21.16 -16.17 19.27
C LYS A 466 -19.69 -16.32 18.94
N ILE A 467 -18.81 -15.80 19.80
CA ILE A 467 -17.36 -16.01 19.67
C ILE A 467 -17.08 -17.52 19.76
N PRO A 468 -16.41 -18.12 18.76
CA PRO A 468 -16.10 -19.54 18.79
C PRO A 468 -15.24 -19.90 19.99
N ASP A 469 -15.58 -20.97 20.70
CA ASP A 469 -14.79 -21.44 21.84
C ASP A 469 -13.34 -21.74 21.46
N VAL A 470 -13.11 -22.20 20.24
CA VAL A 470 -11.77 -22.56 19.73
C VAL A 470 -10.82 -21.39 19.62
N ILE A 471 -11.32 -20.13 19.54
CA ILE A 471 -10.47 -18.95 19.46
C ILE A 471 -10.63 -18.01 20.67
N LYS A 472 -11.50 -18.30 21.63
CA LYS A 472 -11.81 -17.38 22.74
C LYS A 472 -10.56 -16.93 23.51
N ASP A 473 -9.58 -17.81 23.68
CA ASP A 473 -8.37 -17.51 24.45
C ASP A 473 -7.37 -16.62 23.70
N ILE A 474 -7.56 -16.44 22.40
CA ILE A 474 -6.73 -15.57 21.56
C ILE A 474 -7.49 -14.31 21.10
N VAL A 475 -8.63 -14.02 21.72
CA VAL A 475 -9.41 -12.80 21.47
C VAL A 475 -9.13 -11.79 22.58
N HIS A 476 -8.71 -10.59 22.18
CA HIS A 476 -8.48 -9.47 23.10
C HIS A 476 -8.56 -8.17 22.31
N PRO A 477 -9.14 -7.09 22.86
CA PRO A 477 -9.33 -5.86 22.09
C PRO A 477 -8.05 -5.09 21.77
N LYS A 478 -6.94 -5.32 22.50
CA LYS A 478 -5.73 -4.49 22.35
C LYS A 478 -4.41 -5.23 22.36
N LYS A 479 -4.34 -6.44 22.89
CA LYS A 479 -3.04 -7.14 22.99
C LYS A 479 -2.47 -7.48 21.61
N LEU A 480 -1.20 -7.18 21.42
CA LEU A 480 -0.45 -7.46 20.20
C LEU A 480 -0.62 -8.93 19.79
N GLY A 481 -1.04 -9.17 18.56
CA GLY A 481 -1.18 -10.51 18.00
C GLY A 481 -2.47 -11.24 18.36
N TYR A 482 -3.27 -10.70 19.26
CA TYR A 482 -4.57 -11.25 19.57
C TYR A 482 -5.61 -10.82 18.53
N TRP A 483 -6.66 -11.62 18.39
CA TRP A 483 -7.79 -11.29 17.53
C TRP A 483 -8.73 -10.32 18.23
N GLU A 484 -9.04 -9.21 17.58
CA GLU A 484 -10.03 -8.25 18.05
C GLU A 484 -11.36 -8.51 17.37
N HIS A 485 -12.45 -8.60 18.14
CA HIS A 485 -13.80 -8.61 17.56
C HIS A 485 -14.10 -7.22 17.01
N GLU A 486 -14.00 -7.07 15.69
CA GLU A 486 -14.16 -5.78 15.03
C GLU A 486 -15.62 -5.36 14.87
N SER A 487 -16.47 -6.29 14.41
CA SER A 487 -17.87 -6.00 14.13
C SER A 487 -18.74 -7.25 14.12
N THR A 488 -20.05 -7.03 14.25
CA THR A 488 -21.08 -8.04 14.05
C THR A 488 -22.04 -7.50 12.99
N PHE A 489 -22.35 -8.31 11.98
CA PHE A 489 -23.24 -7.90 10.91
C PHE A 489 -24.55 -8.70 10.96
N LYS A 490 -25.63 -8.05 10.46
CA LYS A 490 -26.97 -8.64 10.36
C LYS A 490 -27.09 -9.53 9.13
N ARG A 491 -26.47 -9.10 8.03
CA ARG A 491 -26.39 -9.84 6.78
C ARG A 491 -25.21 -9.38 5.96
N ALA A 492 -24.76 -10.22 5.04
CA ALA A 492 -23.63 -9.93 4.18
C ALA A 492 -23.74 -10.66 2.85
N LYS A 493 -22.94 -10.23 1.87
CA LYS A 493 -22.84 -10.89 0.57
C LYS A 493 -21.42 -10.72 0.05
N TYR A 494 -20.79 -11.82 -0.29
CA TYR A 494 -19.39 -11.86 -0.75
C TYR A 494 -19.36 -12.38 -2.18
N LEU A 495 -18.75 -11.64 -3.11
CA LEU A 495 -18.69 -12.05 -4.51
C LEU A 495 -17.32 -12.63 -4.88
N ARG A 496 -16.26 -12.06 -4.34
CA ARG A 496 -14.88 -12.48 -4.57
C ARG A 496 -13.98 -11.79 -3.54
N GLN A 497 -12.66 -12.02 -3.64
CA GLN A 497 -11.68 -11.36 -2.79
C GLN A 497 -11.88 -9.84 -2.84
N LYS A 498 -11.85 -9.19 -1.68
CA LYS A 498 -11.97 -7.73 -1.52
C LYS A 498 -13.24 -7.13 -2.11
N THR A 499 -14.29 -7.95 -2.27
CA THR A 499 -15.55 -7.52 -2.90
C THR A 499 -16.72 -8.10 -2.14
N TYR A 500 -17.23 -7.31 -1.19
CA TYR A 500 -18.36 -7.74 -0.35
C TYR A 500 -19.13 -6.55 0.25
N ILE A 501 -20.34 -6.82 0.70
CA ILE A 501 -21.20 -5.86 1.39
C ILE A 501 -21.69 -6.45 2.70
N GLN A 502 -21.93 -5.59 3.67
CA GLN A 502 -22.41 -5.98 5.00
C GLN A 502 -23.35 -4.93 5.56
N ASP A 503 -24.40 -5.38 6.26
CA ASP A 503 -25.17 -4.54 7.17
C ASP A 503 -24.62 -4.74 8.58
N ILE A 504 -23.93 -3.75 9.11
CA ILE A 504 -23.20 -3.85 10.37
C ILE A 504 -24.02 -3.26 11.51
N TYR A 505 -24.15 -3.98 12.62
CA TYR A 505 -24.77 -3.47 13.83
C TYR A 505 -23.89 -2.39 14.45
N MET A 506 -24.48 -1.21 14.64
CA MET A 506 -23.81 -0.08 15.28
C MET A 506 -24.67 0.43 16.43
N LYS A 507 -24.03 1.08 17.38
CA LYS A 507 -24.69 1.71 18.52
C LYS A 507 -24.25 3.15 18.65
N ARG A 508 -25.20 4.05 18.85
CA ARG A 508 -24.91 5.47 19.05
C ARG A 508 -24.75 5.75 20.55
N VAL A 509 -23.56 6.19 20.94
CA VAL A 509 -23.23 6.55 22.32
C VAL A 509 -22.68 7.96 22.31
N ARG A 510 -23.36 8.87 23.00
CA ARG A 510 -22.98 10.29 23.09
C ARG A 510 -22.72 10.93 21.70
N GLY A 511 -23.54 10.56 20.70
CA GLY A 511 -23.41 11.08 19.35
C GLY A 511 -22.41 10.35 18.46
N TYR A 512 -21.62 9.41 18.99
CA TYR A 512 -20.65 8.63 18.24
C TYR A 512 -21.20 7.24 17.95
N LEU A 513 -20.94 6.75 16.73
CA LEU A 513 -21.23 5.38 16.37
C LEU A 513 -20.10 4.48 16.87
N VAL A 514 -20.47 3.45 17.63
CA VAL A 514 -19.56 2.43 18.14
C VAL A 514 -20.09 1.05 17.74
N GLN A 515 -19.30 0.02 17.97
CA GLN A 515 -19.70 -1.34 17.68
C GLN A 515 -20.99 -1.69 18.43
N GLY A 516 -21.96 -2.22 17.67
CA GLY A 516 -23.21 -2.73 18.22
C GLY A 516 -23.26 -4.25 18.21
N SER A 517 -24.38 -4.78 18.66
CA SER A 517 -24.66 -6.21 18.64
C SER A 517 -26.15 -6.45 18.29
N PRO A 518 -26.55 -7.68 17.95
CA PRO A 518 -27.96 -7.96 17.66
C PRO A 518 -28.91 -7.56 18.80
N ASP A 519 -28.45 -7.67 20.04
CA ASP A 519 -29.26 -7.37 21.23
C ASP A 519 -29.12 -5.91 21.70
N ASP A 520 -28.17 -5.17 21.16
CA ASP A 520 -27.87 -3.79 21.58
C ASP A 520 -27.34 -2.97 20.41
N TYR A 521 -28.24 -2.43 19.60
CA TYR A 521 -27.91 -1.57 18.48
C TYR A 521 -28.94 -0.47 18.30
N THR A 522 -28.48 0.66 17.75
CA THR A 522 -29.35 1.79 17.39
C THR A 522 -29.38 2.02 15.88
N ASP A 523 -28.34 1.64 15.18
CA ASP A 523 -28.14 1.91 13.75
C ASP A 523 -27.65 0.65 13.04
N ILE A 524 -27.94 0.57 11.75
CA ILE A 524 -27.35 -0.41 10.84
C ILE A 524 -26.52 0.37 9.83
N LYS A 525 -25.21 0.06 9.77
CA LYS A 525 -24.31 0.68 8.80
C LYS A 525 -24.15 -0.23 7.58
N PHE A 526 -24.58 0.25 6.42
CA PHE A 526 -24.33 -0.45 5.16
C PHE A 526 -22.90 -0.19 4.72
N SER A 527 -22.09 -1.24 4.66
CA SER A 527 -20.67 -1.16 4.30
C SER A 527 -20.45 -1.85 2.96
N VAL A 528 -19.76 -1.16 2.05
CA VAL A 528 -19.36 -1.70 0.75
C VAL A 528 -17.83 -1.75 0.69
N LYS A 529 -17.29 -2.95 0.52
CA LYS A 529 -15.86 -3.18 0.28
C LYS A 529 -15.71 -3.69 -1.15
N CYS A 530 -15.22 -2.83 -2.01
CA CYS A 530 -15.03 -3.16 -3.41
C CYS A 530 -13.90 -2.31 -3.97
N ALA A 531 -12.73 -2.91 -4.17
CA ALA A 531 -11.58 -2.21 -4.69
C ALA A 531 -11.90 -1.57 -6.04
N GLY A 532 -11.52 -0.32 -6.21
CA GLY A 532 -11.76 0.45 -7.43
C GLY A 532 -13.13 1.11 -7.53
N MET A 533 -14.06 0.80 -6.62
CA MET A 533 -15.36 1.45 -6.60
C MET A 533 -15.29 2.78 -5.83
N THR A 534 -15.77 3.87 -6.44
CA THR A 534 -15.80 5.18 -5.78
C THR A 534 -16.92 5.24 -4.75
N ASP A 535 -16.82 6.15 -3.78
CA ASP A 535 -17.86 6.34 -2.76
C ASP A 535 -19.21 6.71 -3.38
N LYS A 536 -19.20 7.47 -4.45
CA LYS A 536 -20.42 7.85 -5.16
C LYS A 536 -21.15 6.63 -5.73
N ILE A 537 -20.40 5.69 -6.30
CA ILE A 537 -20.96 4.43 -6.81
C ILE A 537 -21.43 3.55 -5.65
N LYS A 538 -20.69 3.51 -4.55
CA LYS A 538 -21.07 2.73 -3.36
C LYS A 538 -22.46 3.12 -2.83
N GLU A 539 -22.86 4.38 -2.96
CA GLU A 539 -24.18 4.87 -2.56
C GLU A 539 -25.32 4.22 -3.36
N GLU A 540 -25.03 3.74 -4.56
CA GLU A 540 -26.03 3.08 -5.42
C GLU A 540 -26.11 1.57 -5.20
N VAL A 541 -25.20 1.00 -4.42
CA VAL A 541 -25.15 -0.46 -4.19
C VAL A 541 -26.24 -0.89 -3.20
N THR A 542 -26.92 -1.97 -3.55
CA THR A 542 -27.91 -2.64 -2.71
C THR A 542 -27.61 -4.14 -2.69
N PHE A 543 -28.25 -4.88 -1.78
CA PHE A 543 -28.08 -6.34 -1.78
C PHE A 543 -28.58 -6.98 -3.06
N GLU A 544 -29.59 -6.39 -3.71
CA GLU A 544 -30.18 -6.91 -4.95
C GLU A 544 -29.27 -6.68 -6.17
N ASN A 545 -28.65 -5.50 -6.27
CA ASN A 545 -27.83 -5.18 -7.44
C ASN A 545 -26.35 -5.54 -7.28
N PHE A 546 -25.91 -5.88 -6.07
CA PHE A 546 -24.53 -6.26 -5.81
C PHE A 546 -24.30 -7.69 -6.30
N LYS A 547 -23.88 -7.80 -7.55
CA LYS A 547 -23.67 -9.08 -8.23
C LYS A 547 -22.67 -8.89 -9.37
N VAL A 548 -22.14 -10.00 -9.84
CA VAL A 548 -21.28 -10.00 -11.05
C VAL A 548 -22.04 -9.35 -12.19
N GLY A 549 -21.38 -8.44 -12.90
CA GLY A 549 -21.99 -7.65 -13.97
C GLY A 549 -22.52 -6.30 -13.54
N PHE A 550 -22.57 -6.01 -12.23
CA PHE A 550 -22.88 -4.64 -11.78
C PHE A 550 -21.94 -3.66 -12.45
N SER A 551 -22.45 -2.66 -13.13
CA SER A 551 -21.67 -1.69 -13.88
C SER A 551 -22.18 -0.27 -13.65
N ARG A 552 -21.26 0.67 -13.50
CA ARG A 552 -21.58 2.09 -13.40
C ARG A 552 -20.50 2.90 -14.09
N LYS A 553 -20.89 4.05 -14.64
CA LYS A 553 -19.94 5.02 -15.19
C LYS A 553 -19.21 5.71 -14.05
N MET A 554 -17.91 5.85 -14.19
CA MET A 554 -17.07 6.58 -13.25
C MET A 554 -15.89 7.19 -14.02
N LYS A 555 -15.10 8.03 -13.34
CA LYS A 555 -13.90 8.62 -13.93
C LYS A 555 -12.62 8.10 -13.24
N PRO A 556 -12.39 6.78 -13.15
CA PRO A 556 -11.23 6.28 -12.41
C PRO A 556 -9.95 6.28 -13.21
N LYS A 557 -10.03 6.49 -14.53
CA LYS A 557 -8.89 6.30 -15.42
C LYS A 557 -8.21 7.61 -15.72
N ALA A 558 -6.95 7.75 -15.24
CA ALA A 558 -6.09 8.86 -15.59
C ALA A 558 -5.48 8.59 -16.97
N VAL A 559 -5.57 9.56 -17.86
CA VAL A 559 -5.04 9.49 -19.23
C VAL A 559 -4.10 10.65 -19.47
N GLN A 560 -2.90 10.35 -19.97
CA GLN A 560 -1.95 11.37 -20.40
C GLN A 560 -2.45 12.01 -21.68
N VAL A 561 -2.54 13.33 -21.67
CA VAL A 561 -3.01 14.12 -22.81
C VAL A 561 -2.07 15.32 -23.00
N PRO A 562 -2.14 16.04 -24.13
CA PRO A 562 -1.33 17.25 -24.28
C PRO A 562 -1.57 18.20 -23.11
N GLY A 563 -0.49 18.65 -22.47
CA GLY A 563 -0.55 19.55 -21.32
C GLY A 563 -0.48 18.86 -19.95
N GLY A 564 -0.82 17.60 -19.84
CA GLY A 564 -0.79 16.89 -18.55
C GLY A 564 -1.62 15.61 -18.54
N VAL A 565 -2.46 15.49 -17.53
CA VAL A 565 -3.28 14.30 -17.29
C VAL A 565 -4.70 14.72 -16.94
N VAL A 566 -5.68 13.94 -17.41
CA VAL A 566 -7.09 14.12 -17.05
C VAL A 566 -7.67 12.78 -16.62
N LEU A 567 -8.71 12.85 -15.81
CA LEU A 567 -9.51 11.69 -15.45
C LEU A 567 -10.64 11.56 -16.47
N VAL A 568 -10.71 10.41 -17.14
CA VAL A 568 -11.71 10.17 -18.18
C VAL A 568 -12.76 9.18 -17.74
N ASP A 569 -13.93 9.28 -18.33
CA ASP A 569 -15.01 8.35 -18.09
C ASP A 569 -14.57 6.93 -18.42
N SER A 570 -14.83 6.03 -17.52
CA SER A 570 -14.68 4.62 -17.75
C SER A 570 -15.87 3.91 -17.10
N VAL A 571 -15.97 2.60 -17.30
CA VAL A 571 -17.04 1.81 -16.71
C VAL A 571 -16.42 0.91 -15.63
N PHE A 572 -16.91 1.06 -14.41
CA PHE A 572 -16.60 0.11 -13.34
C PHE A 572 -17.54 -1.08 -13.48
N THR A 573 -16.99 -2.29 -13.51
CA THR A 573 -17.78 -3.51 -13.59
C THR A 573 -17.24 -4.53 -12.60
N ILE A 574 -18.10 -5.14 -11.83
CA ILE A 574 -17.79 -6.27 -10.96
C ILE A 574 -17.64 -7.50 -11.85
N LYS A 575 -16.43 -8.04 -11.93
CA LYS A 575 -16.10 -9.23 -12.71
C LYS A 575 -16.24 -10.49 -11.86
N GLY A 576 -16.58 -11.58 -12.48
CA GLY A 576 -16.74 -12.87 -11.83
C GLY A 576 -15.48 -13.70 -11.85
N GLY A 577 -15.49 -14.76 -11.04
CA GLY A 577 -14.45 -15.77 -11.02
C GLY A 577 -13.19 -15.35 -10.32
N GLY A 578 -12.35 -16.34 -9.98
CA GLY A 578 -11.06 -16.10 -9.36
C GLY A 578 -10.11 -15.34 -10.26
N SER A 579 -10.21 -15.53 -11.56
CA SER A 579 -9.39 -14.82 -12.54
C SER A 579 -9.72 -13.33 -12.61
N GLY A 580 -10.94 -12.97 -12.22
CA GLY A 580 -11.37 -11.59 -12.24
C GLY A 580 -10.87 -10.80 -11.06
N GLY A 581 -10.27 -11.45 -10.11
CA GLY A 581 -9.70 -10.80 -8.95
C GLY A 581 -8.84 -9.62 -9.32
N GLY A 582 -8.27 -9.65 -10.48
CA GLY A 582 -7.67 -8.49 -11.12
C GLY A 582 -6.79 -7.61 -10.27
N SER A 583 -6.86 -7.75 -9.08
CA SER A 583 -6.06 -7.02 -8.13
C SER A 583 -4.67 -7.62 -8.02
N GLY A 584 -4.16 -8.12 -9.12
CA GLY A 584 -2.81 -8.62 -9.11
C GLY A 584 -1.84 -7.50 -8.84
N GLY A 585 -1.00 -7.69 -7.88
CA GLY A 585 0.18 -6.88 -7.65
C GLY A 585 0.01 -5.38 -7.81
N GLY A 586 0.99 -4.77 -8.44
CA GLY A 586 1.07 -3.34 -8.58
C GLY A 586 -0.09 -2.67 -9.29
N SER A 587 -0.72 -3.37 -10.23
CA SER A 587 -1.85 -2.80 -10.95
C SER A 587 -3.02 -2.52 -10.01
N GLY A 588 -3.28 -3.41 -9.09
CA GLY A 588 -4.35 -3.23 -8.12
C GLY A 588 -4.12 -2.03 -7.21
N LEU A 589 -2.88 -1.86 -6.74
CA LEU A 589 -2.51 -0.73 -5.91
C LEU A 589 -2.61 0.57 -6.69
N ASN A 590 -2.13 0.60 -7.92
CA ASN A 590 -2.20 1.78 -8.77
C ASN A 590 -3.65 2.17 -9.03
N ASP A 591 -4.50 1.23 -9.35
CA ASP A 591 -5.93 1.48 -9.56
C ASP A 591 -6.56 2.06 -8.30
N PHE A 592 -6.19 1.56 -7.13
CA PHE A 592 -6.68 2.07 -5.86
C PHE A 592 -6.25 3.53 -5.64
N PHE A 593 -5.00 3.88 -5.91
CA PHE A 593 -4.51 5.25 -5.82
C PHE A 593 -5.26 6.19 -6.76
N GLU A 594 -5.47 5.76 -7.98
CA GLU A 594 -6.21 6.57 -8.94
C GLU A 594 -7.65 6.82 -8.47
N ALA A 595 -8.32 5.80 -7.94
CA ALA A 595 -9.65 5.92 -7.38
C ALA A 595 -9.69 6.90 -6.20
N GLN A 596 -8.69 6.84 -5.30
CA GLN A 596 -8.57 7.77 -4.18
C GLN A 596 -8.36 9.20 -4.68
N LYS A 597 -7.51 9.40 -5.69
CA LYS A 597 -7.29 10.72 -6.29
C LYS A 597 -8.58 11.29 -6.87
N ILE A 598 -9.37 10.47 -7.53
CA ILE A 598 -10.67 10.87 -8.08
C ILE A 598 -11.59 11.37 -6.98
N GLU A 599 -11.71 10.63 -5.90
CA GLU A 599 -12.55 11.05 -4.77
C GLU A 599 -12.08 12.37 -4.18
N TRP A 600 -10.77 12.58 -4.08
CA TRP A 600 -10.21 13.81 -3.56
C TRP A 600 -10.47 15.00 -4.47
N HIS A 601 -10.56 14.79 -5.79
CA HIS A 601 -10.80 15.86 -6.76
C HIS A 601 -12.28 16.10 -7.04
N GLU A 602 -13.09 15.04 -7.20
CA GLU A 602 -14.48 15.15 -7.60
C GLU A 602 -15.43 15.39 -6.43
N GLY A 603 -15.19 14.70 -5.35
CA GLY A 603 -16.03 14.77 -4.16
C GLY A 603 -15.73 15.96 -3.27
N GLY A 604 -14.81 16.82 -3.68
CA GLY A 604 -14.36 17.86 -2.80
C GLY A 604 -13.87 17.26 -1.49
N GLY A 605 -14.02 18.00 -0.44
CA GLY A 605 -13.64 17.52 0.86
C GLY A 605 -14.46 16.32 1.34
N SER A 606 -15.68 16.19 0.84
CA SER A 606 -16.56 15.13 1.33
C SER A 606 -16.14 13.75 0.85
N GLY A 607 -15.70 13.63 -0.39
CA GLY A 607 -15.24 12.34 -0.92
C GLY A 607 -14.08 11.80 -0.12
N GLY A 608 -13.08 12.60 0.09
CA GLY A 608 -11.94 12.21 0.90
C GLY A 608 -12.30 11.88 2.34
N GLY A 609 -13.33 12.53 2.87
CA GLY A 609 -13.72 12.32 4.24
C GLY A 609 -14.55 11.07 4.48
N SER A 610 -15.56 10.87 3.68
CA SER A 610 -16.46 9.75 3.88
C SER A 610 -15.82 8.43 3.47
N GLY A 611 -15.10 8.43 2.38
CA GLY A 611 -14.36 7.27 1.94
C GLY A 611 -13.09 7.03 2.73
N GLY A 612 -12.60 8.07 3.37
CA GLY A 612 -11.29 8.06 4.00
C GLY A 612 -11.11 6.92 4.99
N GLY A 613 -12.09 6.66 5.83
CA GLY A 613 -11.98 5.63 6.83
C GLY A 613 -11.79 4.23 6.24
N SER A 614 -12.76 3.79 5.46
CA SER A 614 -12.70 2.47 4.84
C SER A 614 -11.72 2.42 3.67
N GLY A 615 -11.69 3.47 2.86
CA GLY A 615 -10.74 3.53 1.74
C GLY A 615 -9.31 3.52 2.20
N LEU A 616 -8.99 4.17 3.31
CA LEU A 616 -7.66 4.19 3.86
C LEU A 616 -7.25 2.82 4.37
N ASN A 617 -8.13 2.11 5.06
CA ASN A 617 -7.86 0.76 5.51
C ASN A 617 -7.59 -0.15 4.31
N ASP A 618 -8.40 -0.06 3.25
CA ASP A 618 -8.21 -0.82 2.02
C ASP A 618 -6.87 -0.48 1.37
N PHE A 619 -6.46 0.78 1.38
CA PHE A 619 -5.17 1.22 0.88
C PHE A 619 -4.01 0.58 1.65
N PHE A 620 -4.07 0.56 2.97
CA PHE A 620 -3.03 -0.08 3.77
C PHE A 620 -2.98 -1.58 3.50
N GLU A 621 -4.12 -2.25 3.41
CA GLU A 621 -4.16 -3.66 3.06
C GLU A 621 -3.57 -3.91 1.67
N ALA A 622 -3.91 -3.08 0.69
CA ALA A 622 -3.35 -3.16 -0.65
C ALA A 622 -1.84 -2.94 -0.64
N GLN A 623 -1.33 -1.98 0.13
CA GLN A 623 0.12 -1.77 0.28
C GLN A 623 0.81 -2.99 0.88
N LYS A 624 0.25 -3.60 1.91
CA LYS A 624 0.80 -4.82 2.51
C LYS A 624 0.86 -5.94 1.47
N ILE A 625 -0.20 -6.13 0.71
CA ILE A 625 -0.27 -7.13 -0.35
C ILE A 625 0.77 -6.86 -1.43
N GLU A 626 0.90 -5.61 -1.88
CA GLU A 626 1.89 -5.21 -2.87
C GLU A 626 3.32 -5.52 -2.42
N TRP A 627 3.63 -5.20 -1.19
CA TRP A 627 4.96 -5.48 -0.65
C TRP A 627 5.24 -6.96 -0.53
N HIS A 628 4.19 -7.78 -0.39
CA HIS A 628 4.32 -9.23 -0.32
C HIS A 628 4.40 -9.87 -1.70
N GLU A 629 3.59 -9.41 -2.64
CA GLU A 629 3.44 -10.00 -3.97
C GLU A 629 4.42 -9.44 -5.00
N GLY A 630 4.54 -8.15 -5.03
CA GLY A 630 5.37 -7.44 -6.00
C GLY A 630 6.82 -7.55 -5.65
N HIS A 631 6.59 -7.58 -4.68
CA HIS A 631 7.75 -7.49 -4.55
C HIS A 631 7.85 -8.43 -5.30
N HIS A 632 7.20 -8.10 -5.45
CA HIS A 632 7.12 -8.61 -5.94
C HIS A 632 6.89 -8.05 -6.81
N HIS A 633 7.03 -6.88 -6.55
CA HIS A 633 6.77 -6.19 -7.03
C HIS A 633 7.00 -5.40 -6.83
N HIS A 634 7.32 -4.66 -6.02
CA HIS A 634 7.06 -3.83 -5.61
C HIS A 634 7.14 -3.44 -5.40
N HIS A 635 7.35 -3.03 -4.75
CA HIS A 635 6.89 -2.39 -4.23
C HIS A 635 7.00 -2.14 -4.19
N HIS A 636 7.29 -1.80 -3.89
CA HIS A 636 6.93 -1.26 -3.57
C HIS A 636 7.14 -1.03 -3.54
N HIS A 637 7.52 -0.71 -3.32
CA HIS A 637 7.32 -0.24 -3.06
C HIS A 637 7.61 -0.05 -2.91
N HIS A 638 7.89 0.22 -2.60
CA HIS A 638 7.85 0.55 -2.29
C HIS A 638 8.21 0.58 -2.09
N HIS A 639 8.47 0.88 -1.83
CA HIS A 639 8.51 0.93 -1.60
C HIS A 639 8.87 0.96 -1.49
N HIS A 640 9.05 1.33 -1.16
CA HIS A 640 9.06 1.36 -1.14
C HIS A 640 9.24 1.66 -1.08
#